data_f7ce55c5d20d50816b9c3f14df013593
#
_entry.id   f7ce55c5d20d50816b9c3f14df013593
#
_cell.length_a   1.000
_cell.length_b   1.000
_cell.length_c   1.000
_cell.angle_alpha   90.00
_cell.angle_beta   90.00
_cell.angle_gamma   90.00
#
_symmetry.space_group_name_H-M   'P 1'
#
loop_
_entity.id
_entity.type
_entity.pdbx_description
1 polymer ?
#
loop_
_entity_poly.entity_id
_entity_poly.type
_entity_poly.pdbx_seq_one_letter_code
_entity_poly.pdbx_strand_id
1 'polypeptide(L)'
;MKATGKAPRSSEKPGDEKPGGGAPGWLLALVLVLATVAAYSPVWRAGFIWDDDIYVTGNPLLTASDGLRRIWFSLESPSQYFPLTYTTFYLERLWWGLNPAGYHAVNLLLHAANALLAWRLLARLRVPGAWLAAALFALHPVQVESVAWITERKNVLMGFFFLLSLLAWTRFLDEPGRRRWRFYALALVCYALALAAKTTACTLPAVLLLVLWLQKMPIGWRRWAQAGPFVVLGIGMGLVTMWWERFHQGTQGALFSIGPVERVLIASRALWFYAGKLLWPAHLTFSYPRWTISASDPAAYVWPLAAAALAVVIWRGRRRLGRGVEVAAVYFAATLSPVLGFIMLWTFLFSFVADHYQYLACLGPLALAAAGMERGFGRAARRSPLLKPIGCAVLLTTLGALTWFQCGQYADAETLWRATLASNPDSWLAHNDLGMVLVAQGKNLEATSEFKMALDLNPDYPEPHNNLALLLSQNGEVAEAIAQFRKALELRPSFPEAHNGLGLALIQQGAVPEAIAEYRNALDLRPDFPEAHNNLGLALLQQGEAGEAIAHYRKALDLRPNFPEARNNLGNALAQQGKFAEAIAEYRKALDLRPNLPEVRNNLGLALVQMAEQANHLTGGGNAQALSNLAAAYAEAGRYGEAAVTARKALAQAEAQKNSALADTLQKAIRLYDAGLPMRETK
;
A
#
# COMPACT_ATOMS: atom_id res chain seq x y z
N MET A 1 48.21 -32.62 75.07
CA MET A 1 47.00 -32.02 75.67
C MET A 1 46.03 -31.69 74.55
N LYS A 2 44.80 -32.12 74.72
CA LYS A 2 43.72 -32.17 73.71
C LYS A 2 43.32 -30.83 73.16
N ALA A 3 43.28 -30.62 71.82
CA ALA A 3 42.59 -29.55 71.18
C ALA A 3 41.30 -30.09 70.54
N THR A 4 40.17 -29.65 71.05
CA THR A 4 38.82 -29.99 70.57
C THR A 4 38.47 -29.20 69.34
N GLY A 5 38.28 -29.91 68.19
CA GLY A 5 37.77 -29.37 66.96
C GLY A 5 36.28 -29.03 67.06
N LYS A 6 35.91 -27.82 66.63
CA LYS A 6 34.53 -27.44 66.35
C LYS A 6 34.25 -27.75 64.87
N ALA A 7 33.25 -28.59 64.62
CA ALA A 7 32.71 -28.89 63.29
C ALA A 7 32.08 -27.66 62.68
N PRO A 8 32.13 -27.49 61.30
CA PRO A 8 31.48 -26.36 60.65
C PRO A 8 29.95 -26.58 60.60
N ARG A 9 29.22 -25.54 60.92
CA ARG A 9 27.74 -25.47 60.79
C ARG A 9 27.30 -25.74 59.34
N SER A 10 26.33 -26.62 59.21
CA SER A 10 25.58 -26.90 58.02
C SER A 10 25.07 -25.59 57.36
N SER A 11 25.38 -25.41 56.08
CA SER A 11 24.76 -24.43 55.20
C SER A 11 23.27 -24.69 55.09
N GLU A 12 22.45 -23.87 55.68
CA GLU A 12 21.02 -23.79 55.37
C GLU A 12 20.88 -23.50 53.89
N LYS A 13 20.19 -24.37 53.17
CA LYS A 13 19.69 -24.10 51.80
C LYS A 13 18.77 -22.88 51.91
N PRO A 14 18.86 -21.91 50.97
CA PRO A 14 17.88 -20.84 50.89
C PRO A 14 16.52 -21.47 50.67
N GLY A 15 15.61 -21.18 51.63
CA GLY A 15 14.24 -21.65 51.62
C GLY A 15 13.55 -21.24 50.27
N ASP A 16 12.74 -22.15 49.78
CA ASP A 16 11.74 -21.90 48.73
C ASP A 16 10.81 -20.78 49.21
N GLU A 17 11.13 -19.51 48.88
CA GLU A 17 10.16 -18.43 48.93
C GLU A 17 9.06 -18.81 47.93
N LYS A 18 7.89 -19.18 48.40
CA LYS A 18 6.67 -19.32 47.62
C LYS A 18 6.49 -18.03 46.83
N PRO A 19 6.26 -18.09 45.49
CA PRO A 19 6.01 -16.91 44.71
C PRO A 19 4.78 -16.22 45.31
N GLY A 20 4.98 -15.02 45.84
CA GLY A 20 3.90 -14.16 46.29
C GLY A 20 2.85 -13.99 45.22
N GLY A 21 1.55 -14.01 45.58
CA GLY A 21 0.35 -14.13 44.77
C GLY A 21 0.15 -13.11 43.64
N GLY A 22 1.08 -13.08 42.67
CA GLY A 22 0.96 -12.38 41.38
C GLY A 22 0.15 -13.20 40.40
N ALA A 23 -0.62 -12.54 39.53
CA ALA A 23 -1.36 -13.20 38.48
C ALA A 23 -0.43 -14.09 37.61
N PRO A 24 -0.87 -15.30 37.22
CA PRO A 24 -0.06 -16.19 36.39
C PRO A 24 0.28 -15.56 35.04
N GLY A 25 1.49 -15.82 34.53
CA GLY A 25 2.00 -15.17 33.31
C GLY A 25 1.11 -15.36 32.06
N TRP A 26 0.44 -16.51 31.94
CA TRP A 26 -0.51 -16.75 30.85
C TRP A 26 -1.74 -15.83 30.93
N LEU A 27 -2.22 -15.51 32.15
CA LEU A 27 -3.36 -14.59 32.34
C LEU A 27 -2.97 -13.15 31.94
N LEU A 28 -1.75 -12.72 32.32
CA LEU A 28 -1.22 -11.43 31.90
C LEU A 28 -1.03 -11.33 30.38
N ALA A 29 -0.62 -12.43 29.72
CA ALA A 29 -0.54 -12.50 28.26
C ALA A 29 -1.93 -12.40 27.62
N LEU A 30 -2.90 -13.13 28.16
CA LEU A 30 -4.30 -13.09 27.68
C LEU A 30 -4.89 -11.69 27.83
N VAL A 31 -4.73 -11.05 28.96
CA VAL A 31 -5.20 -9.68 29.20
C VAL A 31 -4.58 -8.70 28.21
N LEU A 32 -3.27 -8.81 27.96
CA LEU A 32 -2.58 -7.96 27.00
C LEU A 32 -3.14 -8.13 25.58
N VAL A 33 -3.33 -9.37 25.12
CA VAL A 33 -3.90 -9.66 23.80
C VAL A 33 -5.34 -9.18 23.68
N LEU A 34 -6.20 -9.47 24.67
CA LEU A 34 -7.59 -9.05 24.65
C LEU A 34 -7.74 -7.53 24.69
N ALA A 35 -6.95 -6.83 25.50
CA ALA A 35 -6.94 -5.38 25.55
C ALA A 35 -6.49 -4.78 24.21
N THR A 36 -5.48 -5.38 23.55
CA THR A 36 -5.04 -4.97 22.21
C THR A 36 -6.15 -5.16 21.18
N VAL A 37 -6.76 -6.34 21.13
CA VAL A 37 -7.87 -6.61 20.19
C VAL A 37 -9.06 -5.67 20.43
N ALA A 38 -9.40 -5.39 21.68
CA ALA A 38 -10.48 -4.47 22.03
C ALA A 38 -10.18 -3.03 21.59
N ALA A 39 -8.96 -2.53 21.84
CA ALA A 39 -8.56 -1.18 21.46
C ALA A 39 -8.52 -0.97 19.93
N TYR A 40 -8.20 -2.02 19.16
CA TYR A 40 -8.17 -1.98 17.70
C TYR A 40 -9.45 -2.51 17.04
N SER A 41 -10.54 -2.72 17.79
CA SER A 41 -11.77 -3.29 17.23
C SER A 41 -12.37 -2.51 16.04
N PRO A 42 -12.19 -1.19 15.84
CA PRO A 42 -12.70 -0.51 14.67
C PRO A 42 -12.12 -1.01 13.34
N VAL A 43 -10.88 -1.55 13.33
CA VAL A 43 -10.23 -2.01 12.08
C VAL A 43 -10.94 -3.17 11.38
N TRP A 44 -11.81 -3.92 12.10
CA TRP A 44 -12.60 -4.99 11.49
C TRP A 44 -13.59 -4.53 10.42
N ARG A 45 -13.94 -3.24 10.42
CA ARG A 45 -14.84 -2.61 9.46
C ARG A 45 -14.11 -1.66 8.51
N ALA A 46 -12.80 -1.54 8.65
CA ALA A 46 -12.00 -0.66 7.82
C ALA A 46 -11.76 -1.27 6.43
N GLY A 47 -11.73 -0.40 5.42
CA GLY A 47 -11.41 -0.74 4.04
C GLY A 47 -9.92 -0.63 3.72
N PHE A 48 -9.62 -0.66 2.42
CA PHE A 48 -8.32 -0.28 1.88
C PHE A 48 -8.25 1.24 1.78
N ILE A 49 -7.08 1.81 2.08
CA ILE A 49 -6.85 3.26 2.08
C ILE A 49 -5.53 3.58 1.37
N TRP A 50 -5.49 4.74 0.73
CA TRP A 50 -4.32 5.33 0.09
C TRP A 50 -3.52 4.31 -0.76
N ASP A 51 -2.22 4.11 -0.47
CA ASP A 51 -1.35 3.22 -1.24
C ASP A 51 -1.60 1.71 -1.06
N ASP A 52 -2.65 1.32 -0.28
CA ASP A 52 -3.11 -0.07 -0.25
C ASP A 52 -3.53 -0.56 -1.64
N ASP A 53 -3.94 0.34 -2.54
CA ASP A 53 -4.22 0.00 -3.93
C ASP A 53 -2.95 -0.40 -4.69
N ILE A 54 -1.86 0.33 -4.52
CA ILE A 54 -0.56 0.04 -5.15
C ILE A 54 0.06 -1.25 -4.59
N TYR A 55 -0.07 -1.45 -3.27
CA TYR A 55 0.55 -2.60 -2.61
C TYR A 55 -0.28 -3.87 -2.70
N VAL A 56 -1.62 -3.78 -2.72
CA VAL A 56 -2.53 -4.92 -2.57
C VAL A 56 -3.55 -5.01 -3.69
N THR A 57 -4.46 -4.01 -3.85
CA THR A 57 -5.65 -4.18 -4.69
C THR A 57 -5.34 -4.14 -6.17
N GLY A 58 -4.47 -3.24 -6.59
CA GLY A 58 -4.02 -3.03 -7.97
C GLY A 58 -2.67 -3.68 -8.31
N ASN A 59 -2.01 -4.37 -7.38
CA ASN A 59 -0.68 -4.92 -7.60
C ASN A 59 -0.71 -6.19 -8.49
N PRO A 60 -0.20 -6.14 -9.72
CA PRO A 60 -0.23 -7.27 -10.64
C PRO A 60 0.66 -8.44 -10.19
N LEU A 61 1.69 -8.19 -9.36
CA LEU A 61 2.55 -9.25 -8.84
C LEU A 61 1.82 -10.21 -7.91
N LEU A 62 0.73 -9.75 -7.27
CA LEU A 62 -0.06 -10.58 -6.35
C LEU A 62 -1.02 -11.55 -7.06
N THR A 63 -1.21 -11.38 -8.37
CA THR A 63 -2.10 -12.23 -9.20
C THR A 63 -1.35 -13.01 -10.27
N ALA A 64 -0.09 -12.68 -10.52
CA ALA A 64 0.74 -13.36 -11.51
C ALA A 64 1.14 -14.76 -11.05
N SER A 65 1.13 -15.74 -11.95
CA SER A 65 1.53 -17.13 -11.67
C SER A 65 3.00 -17.26 -11.22
N ASP A 66 3.87 -16.37 -11.70
CA ASP A 66 5.28 -16.24 -11.32
C ASP A 66 5.54 -15.10 -10.30
N GLY A 67 4.48 -14.56 -9.71
CA GLY A 67 4.51 -13.39 -8.85
C GLY A 67 5.50 -13.48 -7.69
N LEU A 68 5.57 -14.62 -7.00
CA LEU A 68 6.55 -14.82 -5.91
C LEU A 68 7.99 -14.71 -6.40
N ARG A 69 8.31 -15.26 -7.58
CA ARG A 69 9.64 -15.14 -8.16
C ARG A 69 9.97 -13.68 -8.47
N ARG A 70 9.02 -12.94 -9.07
CA ARG A 70 9.19 -11.54 -9.43
C ARG A 70 9.32 -10.64 -8.19
N ILE A 71 8.55 -10.89 -7.13
CA ILE A 71 8.66 -10.18 -5.85
C ILE A 71 10.09 -10.24 -5.28
N TRP A 72 10.78 -11.38 -5.39
CA TRP A 72 12.11 -11.57 -4.83
C TRP A 72 13.26 -11.23 -5.78
N PHE A 73 13.08 -11.37 -7.09
CA PHE A 73 14.19 -11.39 -8.05
C PHE A 73 14.00 -10.45 -9.23
N SER A 74 12.99 -9.55 -9.22
CA SER A 74 12.83 -8.51 -10.23
C SER A 74 12.86 -7.11 -9.62
N LEU A 75 12.96 -6.10 -10.49
CA LEU A 75 12.88 -4.68 -10.12
C LEU A 75 11.45 -4.12 -10.32
N GLU A 76 10.45 -4.98 -10.48
CA GLU A 76 9.07 -4.62 -10.78
C GLU A 76 8.22 -4.32 -9.55
N SER A 77 8.83 -4.20 -8.37
CA SER A 77 8.11 -3.79 -7.17
C SER A 77 7.47 -2.40 -7.39
N PRO A 78 6.17 -2.24 -7.16
CA PRO A 78 5.46 -1.03 -7.54
C PRO A 78 5.85 0.21 -6.74
N SER A 79 6.39 0.04 -5.53
CA SER A 79 6.82 1.14 -4.67
C SER A 79 8.23 0.91 -4.15
N GLN A 80 8.40 0.18 -3.06
CA GLN A 80 9.68 -0.09 -2.41
C GLN A 80 10.01 -1.58 -2.41
N TYR A 81 11.31 -1.94 -2.29
CA TYR A 81 11.74 -3.33 -2.27
C TYR A 81 11.58 -3.95 -0.87
N PHE A 82 10.40 -4.51 -0.59
CA PHE A 82 10.05 -5.22 0.65
C PHE A 82 9.52 -6.63 0.35
N PRO A 83 10.37 -7.55 -0.14
CA PRO A 83 9.92 -8.82 -0.70
C PRO A 83 9.16 -9.70 0.29
N LEU A 84 9.49 -9.68 1.59
CA LEU A 84 8.76 -10.45 2.58
C LEU A 84 7.36 -9.90 2.84
N THR A 85 7.19 -8.58 2.86
CA THR A 85 5.88 -7.92 3.01
C THR A 85 4.98 -8.26 1.83
N TYR A 86 5.47 -8.12 0.59
CA TYR A 86 4.71 -8.53 -0.61
C TYR A 86 4.40 -10.03 -0.62
N THR A 87 5.31 -10.88 -0.12
CA THR A 87 5.05 -12.32 0.03
C THR A 87 3.85 -12.58 0.94
N THR A 88 3.71 -11.84 2.06
CA THR A 88 2.53 -12.00 2.93
C THR A 88 1.25 -11.57 2.21
N PHE A 89 1.27 -10.46 1.47
CA PHE A 89 0.12 -10.01 0.68
C PHE A 89 -0.24 -10.98 -0.44
N TYR A 90 0.76 -11.58 -1.12
CA TYR A 90 0.53 -12.62 -2.12
C TYR A 90 -0.23 -13.81 -1.53
N LEU A 91 0.22 -14.33 -0.37
CA LEU A 91 -0.45 -15.44 0.31
C LEU A 91 -1.86 -15.06 0.79
N GLU A 92 -2.03 -13.88 1.35
CA GLU A 92 -3.31 -13.39 1.81
C GLU A 92 -4.30 -13.18 0.66
N ARG A 93 -3.81 -12.71 -0.49
CA ARG A 93 -4.60 -12.62 -1.71
C ARG A 93 -5.14 -13.97 -2.17
N LEU A 94 -4.34 -15.03 -2.04
CA LEU A 94 -4.78 -16.39 -2.36
C LEU A 94 -5.84 -16.93 -1.39
N TRP A 95 -5.78 -16.54 -0.10
CA TRP A 95 -6.66 -17.10 0.92
C TRP A 95 -8.02 -16.43 1.01
N TRP A 96 -8.09 -15.13 0.90
CA TRP A 96 -9.35 -14.37 1.05
C TRP A 96 -9.54 -13.24 0.03
N GLY A 97 -8.80 -13.26 -1.07
CA GLY A 97 -8.97 -12.29 -2.15
C GLY A 97 -8.75 -10.85 -1.68
N LEU A 98 -9.72 -9.97 -1.94
CA LEU A 98 -9.71 -8.56 -1.52
C LEU A 98 -10.63 -8.29 -0.31
N ASN A 99 -10.75 -9.23 0.61
CA ASN A 99 -11.46 -8.96 1.87
C ASN A 99 -10.50 -8.26 2.86
N PRO A 100 -10.65 -6.95 3.15
CA PRO A 100 -9.70 -6.18 3.98
C PRO A 100 -9.61 -6.70 5.41
N ALA A 101 -10.67 -7.31 5.95
CA ALA A 101 -10.68 -7.84 7.32
C ALA A 101 -9.59 -8.89 7.56
N GLY A 102 -9.26 -9.72 6.56
CA GLY A 102 -8.17 -10.69 6.65
C GLY A 102 -6.81 -10.01 6.81
N TYR A 103 -6.57 -8.96 6.03
CA TYR A 103 -5.31 -8.19 6.09
C TYR A 103 -5.16 -7.45 7.43
N HIS A 104 -6.23 -6.83 7.92
CA HIS A 104 -6.24 -6.20 9.25
C HIS A 104 -6.02 -7.22 10.37
N ALA A 105 -6.61 -8.43 10.27
CA ALA A 105 -6.39 -9.50 11.24
C ALA A 105 -4.91 -9.82 11.41
N VAL A 106 -4.18 -9.97 10.29
CA VAL A 106 -2.75 -10.29 10.34
C VAL A 106 -1.92 -9.14 10.93
N ASN A 107 -2.23 -7.86 10.60
CA ASN A 107 -1.57 -6.72 11.23
C ASN A 107 -1.78 -6.73 12.75
N LEU A 108 -3.02 -6.92 13.18
CA LEU A 108 -3.37 -6.94 14.61
C LEU A 108 -2.72 -8.11 15.35
N LEU A 109 -2.71 -9.30 14.76
CA LEU A 109 -2.03 -10.48 15.33
C LEU A 109 -0.52 -10.27 15.46
N LEU A 110 0.12 -9.69 14.43
CA LEU A 110 1.54 -9.35 14.48
C LEU A 110 1.82 -8.29 15.56
N HIS A 111 0.97 -7.28 15.70
CA HIS A 111 1.13 -6.27 16.74
C HIS A 111 0.97 -6.85 18.15
N ALA A 112 -0.03 -7.69 18.38
CA ALA A 112 -0.19 -8.39 19.64
C ALA A 112 1.00 -9.32 19.95
N ALA A 113 1.50 -10.03 18.95
CA ALA A 113 2.72 -10.84 19.06
C ALA A 113 3.94 -9.99 19.41
N ASN A 114 4.09 -8.80 18.78
CA ASN A 114 5.16 -7.85 19.09
C ASN A 114 5.10 -7.36 20.54
N ALA A 115 3.92 -7.09 21.06
CA ALA A 115 3.74 -6.73 22.47
C ALA A 115 4.19 -7.87 23.42
N LEU A 116 3.82 -9.11 23.11
CA LEU A 116 4.26 -10.28 23.88
C LEU A 116 5.77 -10.52 23.80
N LEU A 117 6.36 -10.34 22.61
CA LEU A 117 7.80 -10.46 22.39
C LEU A 117 8.56 -9.34 23.11
N ALA A 118 8.07 -8.11 23.07
CA ALA A 118 8.61 -6.98 23.81
C ALA A 118 8.58 -7.24 25.32
N TRP A 119 7.45 -7.72 25.86
CA TRP A 119 7.36 -8.12 27.26
C TRP A 119 8.41 -9.16 27.61
N ARG A 120 8.53 -10.24 26.85
CA ARG A 120 9.52 -11.31 27.07
C ARG A 120 10.95 -10.80 27.00
N LEU A 121 11.26 -9.94 26.03
CA LEU A 121 12.58 -9.34 25.88
C LEU A 121 12.92 -8.45 27.08
N LEU A 122 12.02 -7.53 27.46
CA LEU A 122 12.25 -6.61 28.59
C LEU A 122 12.35 -7.35 29.92
N ALA A 123 11.51 -8.38 30.15
CA ALA A 123 11.61 -9.25 31.32
C ALA A 123 12.96 -9.99 31.37
N ARG A 124 13.43 -10.53 30.23
CA ARG A 124 14.74 -11.18 30.15
C ARG A 124 15.90 -10.19 30.39
N LEU A 125 15.76 -8.96 29.96
CA LEU A 125 16.72 -7.88 30.23
C LEU A 125 16.58 -7.32 31.65
N ARG A 126 15.67 -7.87 32.48
CA ARG A 126 15.39 -7.46 33.85
C ARG A 126 14.96 -5.99 33.99
N VAL A 127 14.22 -5.49 32.98
CA VAL A 127 13.65 -4.14 33.03
C VAL A 127 12.46 -4.13 33.99
N PRO A 128 12.45 -3.27 35.01
CA PRO A 128 11.30 -3.14 35.93
C PRO A 128 10.04 -2.70 35.14
N GLY A 129 8.88 -3.26 35.48
CA GLY A 129 7.63 -2.92 34.79
C GLY A 129 7.55 -3.45 33.34
N ALA A 130 8.26 -4.52 32.99
CA ALA A 130 8.33 -5.07 31.63
C ALA A 130 6.95 -5.35 31.01
N TRP A 131 5.97 -5.86 31.81
CA TRP A 131 4.59 -6.06 31.33
C TRP A 131 3.90 -4.71 31.04
N LEU A 132 4.04 -3.74 31.93
CA LEU A 132 3.48 -2.40 31.74
C LEU A 132 4.08 -1.72 30.49
N ALA A 133 5.39 -1.86 30.25
CA ALA A 133 6.03 -1.34 29.05
C ALA A 133 5.43 -1.95 27.77
N ALA A 134 5.17 -3.25 27.78
CA ALA A 134 4.52 -3.93 26.65
C ALA A 134 3.06 -3.52 26.48
N ALA A 135 2.34 -3.28 27.58
CA ALA A 135 0.96 -2.79 27.54
C ALA A 135 0.89 -1.33 27.03
N LEU A 136 1.82 -0.49 27.45
CA LEU A 136 1.97 0.86 26.89
C LEU A 136 2.27 0.81 25.39
N PHE A 137 3.19 -0.05 24.95
CA PHE A 137 3.49 -0.25 23.55
C PHE A 137 2.27 -0.71 22.74
N ALA A 138 1.51 -1.68 23.28
CA ALA A 138 0.35 -2.25 22.59
C ALA A 138 -0.83 -1.28 22.48
N LEU A 139 -1.04 -0.43 23.49
CA LEU A 139 -2.23 0.42 23.60
C LEU A 139 -1.97 1.90 23.32
N HIS A 140 -0.75 2.25 22.91
CA HIS A 140 -0.42 3.65 22.63
C HIS A 140 -0.97 4.09 21.28
N PRO A 141 -1.72 5.19 21.17
CA PRO A 141 -2.38 5.59 19.92
C PRO A 141 -1.40 5.92 18.77
N VAL A 142 -0.14 6.22 19.02
CA VAL A 142 0.89 6.38 17.97
C VAL A 142 1.15 5.09 17.16
N GLN A 143 0.69 3.93 17.65
CA GLN A 143 0.84 2.67 16.90
C GLN A 143 -0.26 2.44 15.88
N VAL A 144 -1.35 3.24 15.96
CA VAL A 144 -2.54 3.02 15.11
C VAL A 144 -2.20 3.04 13.64
N GLU A 145 -1.43 4.00 13.20
CA GLU A 145 -1.01 4.11 11.80
C GLU A 145 -0.30 2.83 11.30
N SER A 146 0.58 2.25 12.13
CA SER A 146 1.29 0.99 11.81
C SER A 146 0.41 -0.26 11.83
N VAL A 147 -0.76 -0.23 12.49
CA VAL A 147 -1.62 -1.41 12.68
C VAL A 147 -2.88 -1.34 11.84
N ALA A 148 -3.54 -0.17 11.81
CA ALA A 148 -4.78 0.05 11.10
C ALA A 148 -4.59 0.22 9.58
N TRP A 149 -3.47 0.78 9.15
CA TRP A 149 -3.14 0.88 7.74
C TRP A 149 -2.51 -0.42 7.23
N ILE A 150 -3.14 -1.07 6.25
CA ILE A 150 -2.74 -2.42 5.79
C ILE A 150 -1.31 -2.43 5.26
N THR A 151 -0.93 -1.44 4.45
CA THR A 151 0.42 -1.33 3.86
C THR A 151 1.52 -1.20 4.91
N GLU A 152 1.24 -0.66 6.09
CA GLU A 152 2.20 -0.64 7.20
C GLU A 152 2.41 -2.03 7.86
N ARG A 153 1.91 -3.11 7.24
CA ARG A 153 2.36 -4.48 7.46
C ARG A 153 3.88 -4.56 7.59
N LYS A 154 4.57 -3.80 6.76
CA LYS A 154 6.03 -3.70 6.76
C LYS A 154 6.59 -3.37 8.15
N ASN A 155 5.92 -2.51 8.95
CA ASN A 155 6.36 -2.17 10.30
C ASN A 155 6.13 -3.29 11.32
N VAL A 156 4.91 -3.83 11.35
CA VAL A 156 4.56 -4.86 12.33
C VAL A 156 5.27 -6.18 12.06
N LEU A 157 5.48 -6.54 10.79
CA LEU A 157 6.22 -7.72 10.36
C LEU A 157 7.73 -7.57 10.64
N MET A 158 8.30 -6.42 10.31
CA MET A 158 9.68 -6.09 10.64
C MET A 158 9.89 -6.14 12.15
N GLY A 159 9.00 -5.54 12.94
CA GLY A 159 9.04 -5.55 14.40
C GLY A 159 9.06 -6.96 14.99
N PHE A 160 8.24 -7.86 14.43
CA PHE A 160 8.17 -9.25 14.84
C PHE A 160 9.53 -9.96 14.70
N PHE A 161 10.14 -9.89 13.54
CA PHE A 161 11.44 -10.51 13.29
C PHE A 161 12.58 -9.79 14.00
N PHE A 162 12.52 -8.47 14.15
CA PHE A 162 13.49 -7.70 14.91
C PHE A 162 13.53 -8.12 16.39
N LEU A 163 12.37 -8.24 17.03
CA LEU A 163 12.25 -8.67 18.43
C LEU A 163 12.64 -10.14 18.62
N LEU A 164 12.29 -11.02 17.67
CA LEU A 164 12.76 -12.41 17.67
C LEU A 164 14.29 -12.51 17.54
N SER A 165 14.89 -11.69 16.67
CA SER A 165 16.35 -11.61 16.52
C SER A 165 17.01 -11.18 17.84
N LEU A 166 16.48 -10.17 18.52
CA LEU A 166 16.98 -9.74 19.83
C LEU A 166 16.83 -10.82 20.90
N LEU A 167 15.71 -11.52 20.95
CA LEU A 167 15.50 -12.63 21.88
C LEU A 167 16.47 -13.79 21.60
N ALA A 168 16.68 -14.13 20.35
CA ALA A 168 17.67 -15.14 19.96
C ALA A 168 19.09 -14.70 20.32
N TRP A 169 19.44 -13.43 20.08
CA TRP A 169 20.73 -12.85 20.48
C TRP A 169 20.95 -12.94 21.98
N THR A 170 19.96 -12.55 22.81
CA THR A 170 20.10 -12.68 24.27
C THR A 170 20.29 -14.12 24.71
N ARG A 171 19.65 -15.08 24.04
CA ARG A 171 19.89 -16.52 24.30
C ARG A 171 21.28 -16.96 23.88
N PHE A 172 21.79 -16.47 22.74
CA PHE A 172 23.16 -16.72 22.33
C PHE A 172 24.19 -16.23 23.37
N LEU A 173 23.90 -15.11 24.03
CA LEU A 173 24.79 -14.56 25.06
C LEU A 173 24.84 -15.42 26.33
N ASP A 174 23.71 -16.03 26.71
CA ASP A 174 23.57 -16.75 27.99
C ASP A 174 23.87 -18.27 27.87
N GLU A 175 23.66 -18.85 26.68
CA GLU A 175 23.80 -20.30 26.48
C GLU A 175 25.27 -20.73 26.39
N PRO A 176 25.72 -21.71 27.18
CA PRO A 176 27.08 -22.21 27.13
C PRO A 176 27.32 -23.18 25.94
N GLY A 177 28.59 -23.38 25.58
CA GLY A 177 29.01 -24.40 24.64
C GLY A 177 28.61 -24.17 23.19
N ARG A 178 28.51 -25.25 22.39
CA ARG A 178 28.23 -25.16 20.92
C ARG A 178 26.77 -24.84 20.61
N ARG A 179 25.84 -25.12 21.51
CA ARG A 179 24.39 -24.92 21.31
C ARG A 179 24.04 -23.44 21.07
N ARG A 180 24.81 -22.50 21.64
CA ARG A 180 24.61 -21.06 21.46
C ARG A 180 24.62 -20.63 19.99
N TRP A 181 25.40 -21.28 19.13
CA TRP A 181 25.51 -20.90 17.71
C TRP A 181 24.21 -21.11 16.93
N ARG A 182 23.31 -22.01 17.39
CA ARG A 182 21.95 -22.15 16.83
C ARG A 182 21.13 -20.88 17.07
N PHE A 183 21.28 -20.27 18.25
CA PHE A 183 20.60 -19.02 18.56
C PHE A 183 21.21 -17.84 17.81
N TYR A 184 22.51 -17.86 17.55
CA TYR A 184 23.18 -16.88 16.70
C TYR A 184 22.68 -16.98 15.26
N ALA A 185 22.62 -18.16 14.68
CA ALA A 185 22.08 -18.38 13.34
C ALA A 185 20.61 -17.96 13.26
N LEU A 186 19.79 -18.30 14.26
CA LEU A 186 18.39 -17.87 14.33
C LEU A 186 18.28 -16.34 14.40
N ALA A 187 19.13 -15.67 15.19
CA ALA A 187 19.14 -14.21 15.26
C ALA A 187 19.47 -13.59 13.89
N LEU A 188 20.44 -14.15 13.16
CA LEU A 188 20.84 -13.65 11.84
C LEU A 188 19.72 -13.89 10.79
N VAL A 189 19.08 -15.05 10.79
CA VAL A 189 17.95 -15.37 9.90
C VAL A 189 16.78 -14.41 10.19
N CYS A 190 16.39 -14.25 11.47
CA CYS A 190 15.32 -13.33 11.83
C CYS A 190 15.66 -11.89 11.41
N TYR A 191 16.93 -11.49 11.53
CA TYR A 191 17.36 -10.18 11.06
C TYR A 191 17.26 -10.01 9.54
N ALA A 192 17.68 -11.01 8.77
CA ALA A 192 17.51 -10.99 7.32
C ALA A 192 16.02 -10.87 6.91
N LEU A 193 15.12 -11.59 7.60
CA LEU A 193 13.68 -11.48 7.40
C LEU A 193 13.14 -10.09 7.81
N ALA A 194 13.65 -9.50 8.89
CA ALA A 194 13.29 -8.15 9.28
C ALA A 194 13.68 -7.12 8.21
N LEU A 195 14.89 -7.22 7.64
CA LEU A 195 15.35 -6.38 6.53
C LEU A 195 14.50 -6.57 5.26
N ALA A 196 14.12 -7.81 4.95
CA ALA A 196 13.24 -8.11 3.82
C ALA A 196 11.80 -7.62 4.02
N ALA A 197 11.38 -7.36 5.26
CA ALA A 197 10.10 -6.75 5.58
C ALA A 197 10.14 -5.21 5.52
N LYS A 198 11.16 -4.58 6.12
CA LYS A 198 11.41 -3.12 6.07
C LYS A 198 12.88 -2.81 6.40
N THR A 199 13.52 -2.01 5.58
CA THR A 199 14.96 -1.72 5.70
C THR A 199 15.34 -0.98 6.97
N THR A 200 14.41 -0.28 7.64
CA THR A 200 14.69 0.38 8.93
C THR A 200 15.19 -0.59 10.02
N ALA A 201 15.02 -1.91 9.83
CA ALA A 201 15.67 -2.95 10.62
C ALA A 201 17.21 -2.87 10.61
N CYS A 202 17.84 -2.14 9.67
CA CYS A 202 19.29 -1.94 9.59
C CYS A 202 19.89 -1.38 10.88
N THR A 203 19.09 -0.83 11.78
CA THR A 203 19.48 -0.33 13.10
C THR A 203 19.75 -1.43 14.15
N LEU A 204 19.36 -2.69 13.87
CA LEU A 204 19.52 -3.80 14.82
C LEU A 204 20.96 -3.99 15.33
N PRO A 205 22.03 -3.90 14.51
CA PRO A 205 23.40 -4.06 14.99
C PRO A 205 23.75 -3.10 16.13
N ALA A 206 23.31 -1.85 16.06
CA ALA A 206 23.48 -0.90 17.15
C ALA A 206 22.73 -1.34 18.41
N VAL A 207 21.53 -1.87 18.26
CA VAL A 207 20.73 -2.37 19.39
C VAL A 207 21.36 -3.61 20.01
N LEU A 208 22.00 -4.50 19.25
CA LEU A 208 22.74 -5.64 19.80
C LEU A 208 23.87 -5.17 20.75
N LEU A 209 24.59 -4.12 20.38
CA LEU A 209 25.62 -3.51 21.21
C LEU A 209 25.03 -2.82 22.46
N LEU A 210 23.88 -2.15 22.32
CA LEU A 210 23.16 -1.54 23.44
C LEU A 210 22.71 -2.59 24.47
N VAL A 211 22.28 -3.78 24.03
CA VAL A 211 21.94 -4.90 24.92
C VAL A 211 23.18 -5.34 25.71
N LEU A 212 24.34 -5.47 25.07
CA LEU A 212 25.59 -5.80 25.78
C LEU A 212 25.93 -4.71 26.82
N TRP A 213 25.78 -3.45 26.44
CA TRP A 213 26.04 -2.33 27.35
C TRP A 213 25.08 -2.30 28.56
N LEU A 214 23.78 -2.53 28.30
CA LEU A 214 22.74 -2.63 29.36
C LEU A 214 23.10 -3.74 30.37
N GLN A 215 23.53 -4.90 29.87
CA GLN A 215 23.88 -6.06 30.67
C GLN A 215 25.29 -5.97 31.29
N LYS A 216 26.00 -4.86 31.10
CA LYS A 216 27.38 -4.64 31.61
C LYS A 216 28.39 -5.67 31.06
N MET A 217 28.13 -6.25 29.90
CA MET A 217 29.04 -7.19 29.25
C MET A 217 30.19 -6.45 28.56
N PRO A 218 31.42 -6.99 28.54
CA PRO A 218 32.55 -6.36 27.85
C PRO A 218 32.33 -6.38 26.32
N ILE A 219 32.52 -5.20 25.68
CA ILE A 219 32.40 -5.03 24.23
C ILE A 219 33.83 -5.06 23.65
N GLY A 220 34.43 -6.26 23.64
CA GLY A 220 35.72 -6.49 23.01
C GLY A 220 35.61 -6.86 21.52
N TRP A 221 36.76 -7.05 20.83
CA TRP A 221 36.82 -7.34 19.40
C TRP A 221 35.98 -8.54 18.97
N ARG A 222 35.88 -9.59 19.82
CA ARG A 222 35.03 -10.78 19.54
C ARG A 222 33.57 -10.42 19.42
N ARG A 223 33.05 -9.44 20.18
CA ARG A 223 31.66 -8.97 20.11
C ARG A 223 31.43 -8.13 18.86
N TRP A 224 32.40 -7.32 18.47
CA TRP A 224 32.38 -6.63 17.19
C TRP A 224 32.38 -7.62 16.02
N ALA A 225 33.22 -8.66 16.04
CA ALA A 225 33.21 -9.69 15.02
C ALA A 225 31.88 -10.45 14.94
N GLN A 226 31.21 -10.69 16.08
CA GLN A 226 29.88 -11.29 16.11
C GLN A 226 28.78 -10.36 15.59
N ALA A 227 28.90 -9.05 15.77
CA ALA A 227 28.00 -8.07 15.19
C ALA A 227 28.27 -7.81 13.69
N GLY A 228 29.46 -8.13 13.19
CA GLY A 228 29.91 -7.86 11.82
C GLY A 228 28.93 -8.34 10.73
N PRO A 229 28.49 -9.60 10.70
CA PRO A 229 27.52 -10.08 9.72
C PRO A 229 26.20 -9.30 9.72
N PHE A 230 25.72 -8.86 10.89
CA PHE A 230 24.52 -8.01 10.98
C PHE A 230 24.80 -6.62 10.38
N VAL A 231 25.97 -6.04 10.63
CA VAL A 231 26.36 -4.74 10.05
C VAL A 231 26.44 -4.83 8.52
N VAL A 232 27.06 -5.89 7.98
CA VAL A 232 27.20 -6.10 6.53
C VAL A 232 25.83 -6.22 5.87
N LEU A 233 24.93 -7.04 6.42
CA LEU A 233 23.58 -7.18 5.90
C LEU A 233 22.79 -5.86 5.97
N GLY A 234 22.89 -5.13 7.09
CA GLY A 234 22.20 -3.85 7.27
C GLY A 234 22.67 -2.79 6.29
N ILE A 235 23.99 -2.66 6.11
CA ILE A 235 24.56 -1.73 5.13
C ILE A 235 24.15 -2.14 3.71
N GLY A 236 24.28 -3.42 3.35
CA GLY A 236 23.90 -3.92 2.03
C GLY A 236 22.46 -3.57 1.69
N MET A 237 21.51 -3.86 2.59
CA MET A 237 20.11 -3.55 2.37
C MET A 237 19.81 -2.05 2.40
N GLY A 238 20.55 -1.28 3.22
CA GLY A 238 20.47 0.18 3.23
C GLY A 238 20.90 0.79 1.90
N LEU A 239 21.97 0.28 1.28
CA LEU A 239 22.42 0.71 -0.05
C LEU A 239 21.39 0.37 -1.14
N VAL A 240 20.78 -0.82 -1.09
CA VAL A 240 19.69 -1.20 -2.00
C VAL A 240 18.53 -0.22 -1.88
N THR A 241 18.11 0.14 -0.65
CA THR A 241 17.01 1.09 -0.43
C THR A 241 17.37 2.49 -0.93
N MET A 242 18.58 3.00 -0.65
CA MET A 242 19.01 4.31 -1.15
C MET A 242 19.04 4.35 -2.67
N TRP A 243 19.49 3.27 -3.32
CA TRP A 243 19.46 3.16 -4.77
C TRP A 243 18.03 3.16 -5.30
N TRP A 244 17.13 2.39 -4.64
CA TRP A 244 15.70 2.30 -5.00
C TRP A 244 14.99 3.64 -4.89
N GLU A 245 15.13 4.33 -3.74
CA GLU A 245 14.56 5.67 -3.51
C GLU A 245 15.04 6.67 -4.58
N ARG A 246 16.32 6.59 -4.94
CA ARG A 246 16.89 7.51 -5.91
C ARG A 246 16.43 7.27 -7.34
N PHE A 247 16.37 6.01 -7.79
CA PHE A 247 16.18 5.67 -9.20
C PHE A 247 14.76 5.20 -9.54
N HIS A 248 14.00 4.68 -8.58
CA HIS A 248 12.61 4.24 -8.78
C HIS A 248 11.59 5.23 -8.22
N GLN A 249 11.85 5.81 -7.03
CA GLN A 249 10.96 6.80 -6.43
C GLN A 249 11.26 8.23 -6.88
N GLY A 250 12.40 8.45 -7.55
CA GLY A 250 12.74 9.77 -8.09
C GLY A 250 13.06 10.82 -7.01
N THR A 251 13.63 10.42 -5.85
CA THR A 251 14.01 11.37 -4.78
C THR A 251 15.22 12.22 -5.20
N GLN A 252 15.10 12.91 -6.34
CA GLN A 252 16.10 13.78 -6.94
C GLN A 252 15.51 15.17 -7.26
N GLY A 253 16.38 16.15 -7.50
CA GLY A 253 15.95 17.49 -7.87
C GLY A 253 15.87 18.47 -6.68
N ALA A 254 15.42 19.67 -6.95
CA ALA A 254 15.44 20.81 -6.02
C ALA A 254 14.64 20.56 -4.73
N LEU A 255 13.50 19.87 -4.83
CA LEU A 255 12.61 19.58 -3.69
C LEU A 255 13.26 18.67 -2.64
N PHE A 256 14.23 17.85 -3.03
CA PHE A 256 14.98 16.94 -2.15
C PHE A 256 16.40 17.43 -1.82
N SER A 257 16.81 18.59 -2.35
CA SER A 257 18.15 19.19 -2.12
C SER A 257 18.19 19.95 -0.79
N ILE A 258 18.11 19.23 0.33
CA ILE A 258 18.21 19.78 1.68
C ILE A 258 19.69 19.75 2.11
N GLY A 259 20.19 20.89 2.57
CA GLY A 259 21.57 21.05 3.03
C GLY A 259 21.90 20.21 4.28
N PRO A 260 23.19 19.93 4.53
CA PRO A 260 23.60 19.09 5.68
C PRO A 260 23.22 19.71 7.04
N VAL A 261 23.20 21.04 7.14
CA VAL A 261 22.82 21.73 8.38
C VAL A 261 21.31 21.58 8.60
N GLU A 262 20.49 21.82 7.59
CA GLU A 262 19.05 21.66 7.64
C GLU A 262 18.66 20.22 7.99
N ARG A 263 19.38 19.22 7.50
CA ARG A 263 19.14 17.80 7.88
C ARG A 263 19.37 17.57 9.37
N VAL A 264 20.37 18.19 9.97
CA VAL A 264 20.60 18.11 11.42
C VAL A 264 19.48 18.82 12.19
N LEU A 265 19.01 19.96 11.69
CA LEU A 265 17.90 20.71 12.29
C LEU A 265 16.60 19.90 12.23
N ILE A 266 16.30 19.27 11.07
CA ILE A 266 15.15 18.38 10.90
C ILE A 266 15.25 17.20 11.87
N ALA A 267 16.38 16.48 11.87
CA ALA A 267 16.58 15.31 12.70
C ALA A 267 16.39 15.60 14.19
N SER A 268 16.96 16.72 14.66
CA SER A 268 16.84 17.10 16.06
C SER A 268 15.41 17.52 16.44
N ARG A 269 14.72 18.27 15.58
CA ARG A 269 13.31 18.63 15.78
C ARG A 269 12.40 17.38 15.78
N ALA A 270 12.65 16.41 14.87
CA ALA A 270 11.91 15.16 14.79
C ALA A 270 12.06 14.32 16.06
N LEU A 271 13.25 14.24 16.67
CA LEU A 271 13.42 13.54 17.95
C LEU A 271 12.52 14.11 19.05
N TRP A 272 12.44 15.43 19.15
CA TRP A 272 11.57 16.09 20.13
C TRP A 272 10.08 15.92 19.79
N PHE A 273 9.74 15.95 18.52
CA PHE A 273 8.39 15.71 18.04
C PHE A 273 7.91 14.31 18.48
N TYR A 274 8.67 13.26 18.19
CA TYR A 274 8.31 11.90 18.57
C TYR A 274 8.27 11.70 20.08
N ALA A 275 9.23 12.26 20.83
CA ALA A 275 9.19 12.23 22.30
C ALA A 275 7.94 12.95 22.84
N GLY A 276 7.55 14.06 22.25
CA GLY A 276 6.34 14.80 22.60
C GLY A 276 5.07 13.98 22.35
N LYS A 277 4.96 13.31 21.19
CA LYS A 277 3.80 12.45 20.85
C LYS A 277 3.69 11.23 21.77
N LEU A 278 4.80 10.70 22.28
CA LEU A 278 4.77 9.63 23.29
C LEU A 278 4.30 10.10 24.65
N LEU A 279 4.56 11.35 25.01
CA LEU A 279 4.11 11.92 26.28
C LEU A 279 2.67 12.43 26.21
N TRP A 280 2.30 13.00 25.08
CA TRP A 280 0.99 13.61 24.84
C TRP A 280 0.50 13.28 23.43
N PRO A 281 -0.19 12.13 23.24
CA PRO A 281 -0.64 11.65 21.95
C PRO A 281 -1.92 12.36 21.45
N ALA A 282 -1.89 13.69 21.40
CA ALA A 282 -2.97 14.50 20.84
C ALA A 282 -2.65 14.95 19.42
N HIS A 283 -3.69 15.19 18.63
CA HIS A 283 -3.58 15.64 17.23
C HIS A 283 -2.66 14.73 16.41
N LEU A 284 -2.87 13.41 16.53
CA LEU A 284 -2.26 12.45 15.64
C LEU A 284 -2.95 12.54 14.29
N THR A 285 -2.17 12.64 13.23
CA THR A 285 -2.70 12.80 11.87
C THR A 285 -1.86 12.01 10.88
N PHE A 286 -2.46 11.60 9.78
CA PHE A 286 -1.80 10.82 8.74
C PHE A 286 -0.67 11.61 8.03
N SER A 287 -0.89 12.92 7.77
CA SER A 287 0.12 13.81 7.21
C SER A 287 0.26 15.06 8.09
N TYR A 288 1.42 15.18 8.73
CA TYR A 288 1.75 16.35 9.54
C TYR A 288 2.19 17.53 8.67
N PRO A 289 1.98 18.79 9.13
CA PRO A 289 2.49 19.97 8.43
C PRO A 289 3.99 19.85 8.14
N ARG A 290 4.37 20.07 6.89
CA ARG A 290 5.78 20.08 6.49
C ARG A 290 6.46 21.32 7.03
N TRP A 291 7.55 21.12 7.77
CA TRP A 291 8.28 22.23 8.39
C TRP A 291 9.09 23.01 7.34
N THR A 292 9.02 24.33 7.41
CA THR A 292 9.99 25.22 6.76
C THR A 292 11.22 25.32 7.65
N ILE A 293 12.38 24.93 7.15
CA ILE A 293 13.63 24.91 7.93
C ILE A 293 14.71 25.61 7.12
N SER A 294 15.37 26.60 7.76
CA SER A 294 16.49 27.32 7.20
C SER A 294 17.67 27.33 8.16
N ALA A 295 18.86 27.08 7.64
CA ALA A 295 20.11 27.24 8.41
C ALA A 295 20.35 28.68 8.88
N SER A 296 19.73 29.68 8.25
CA SER A 296 19.83 31.09 8.65
C SER A 296 18.88 31.48 9.79
N ASP A 297 17.92 30.59 10.17
CA ASP A 297 16.99 30.85 11.29
C ASP A 297 17.63 30.45 12.63
N PRO A 298 17.98 31.40 13.52
CA PRO A 298 18.54 31.09 14.83
C PRO A 298 17.59 30.26 15.71
N ALA A 299 16.28 30.40 15.54
CA ALA A 299 15.30 29.66 16.34
C ALA A 299 15.34 28.16 16.05
N ALA A 300 15.72 27.75 14.83
CA ALA A 300 15.84 26.35 14.47
C ALA A 300 16.90 25.60 15.28
N TYR A 301 17.90 26.31 15.81
CA TYR A 301 18.99 25.70 16.60
C TYR A 301 18.60 25.34 18.04
N VAL A 302 17.45 25.78 18.53
CA VAL A 302 16.95 25.37 19.86
C VAL A 302 16.86 23.85 19.99
N TRP A 303 16.47 23.15 18.92
CA TRP A 303 16.26 21.71 18.95
C TRP A 303 17.55 20.89 19.11
N PRO A 304 18.61 21.10 18.32
CA PRO A 304 19.88 20.41 18.52
C PRO A 304 20.57 20.84 19.84
N LEU A 305 20.47 22.10 20.25
CA LEU A 305 21.03 22.55 21.54
C LEU A 305 20.30 21.88 22.73
N ALA A 306 18.99 21.79 22.69
CA ALA A 306 18.23 21.07 23.72
C ALA A 306 18.57 19.57 23.75
N ALA A 307 18.74 18.93 22.57
CA ALA A 307 19.17 17.53 22.48
C ALA A 307 20.57 17.32 23.05
N ALA A 308 21.53 18.22 22.74
CA ALA A 308 22.86 18.21 23.30
C ALA A 308 22.86 18.43 24.83
N ALA A 309 22.07 19.39 25.31
CA ALA A 309 21.90 19.65 26.74
C ALA A 309 21.34 18.41 27.48
N LEU A 310 20.30 17.77 26.92
CA LEU A 310 19.75 16.52 27.45
C LEU A 310 20.81 15.40 27.48
N ALA A 311 21.58 15.24 26.41
CA ALA A 311 22.67 14.26 26.36
C ALA A 311 23.71 14.51 27.45
N VAL A 312 24.10 15.78 27.69
CA VAL A 312 25.02 16.17 28.77
C VAL A 312 24.42 15.88 30.15
N VAL A 313 23.13 16.17 30.36
CA VAL A 313 22.43 15.86 31.63
C VAL A 313 22.42 14.36 31.88
N ILE A 314 22.09 13.54 30.88
CA ILE A 314 22.10 12.08 30.99
C ILE A 314 23.51 11.59 31.29
N TRP A 315 24.51 12.07 30.55
CA TRP A 315 25.91 11.67 30.73
C TRP A 315 26.47 12.03 32.11
N ARG A 316 26.22 13.26 32.60
CA ARG A 316 26.61 13.68 33.99
C ARG A 316 25.83 12.92 35.05
N GLY A 317 24.54 12.67 34.78
CA GLY A 317 23.65 11.94 35.68
C GLY A 317 23.86 10.43 35.71
N ARG A 318 24.65 9.85 34.78
CA ARG A 318 24.75 8.39 34.54
C ARG A 318 25.02 7.53 35.78
N ARG A 319 25.76 8.06 36.76
CA ARG A 319 26.03 7.36 38.01
C ARG A 319 24.79 7.26 38.92
N ARG A 320 23.87 8.24 38.86
CA ARG A 320 22.63 8.30 39.62
C ARG A 320 21.44 7.69 38.90
N LEU A 321 21.31 7.97 37.60
CA LEU A 321 20.20 7.52 36.74
C LEU A 321 20.37 6.06 36.31
N GLY A 322 21.59 5.57 36.22
CA GLY A 322 21.91 4.23 35.76
C GLY A 322 21.89 4.09 34.23
N ARG A 323 22.46 2.99 33.70
CA ARG A 323 22.60 2.72 32.26
C ARG A 323 21.29 2.63 31.50
N GLY A 324 20.17 2.30 32.19
CA GLY A 324 18.88 2.16 31.53
C GLY A 324 18.40 3.43 30.84
N VAL A 325 18.66 4.61 31.42
CA VAL A 325 18.28 5.90 30.80
C VAL A 325 19.13 6.19 29.57
N GLU A 326 20.45 5.98 29.65
CA GLU A 326 21.37 6.14 28.51
C GLU A 326 20.96 5.19 27.36
N VAL A 327 20.72 3.91 27.68
CA VAL A 327 20.33 2.90 26.67
C VAL A 327 19.01 3.24 26.03
N ALA A 328 18.00 3.68 26.80
CA ALA A 328 16.69 4.07 26.25
C ALA A 328 16.79 5.28 25.31
N ALA A 329 17.57 6.30 25.68
CA ALA A 329 17.79 7.49 24.85
C ALA A 329 18.56 7.16 23.56
N VAL A 330 19.64 6.39 23.65
CA VAL A 330 20.43 5.99 22.47
C VAL A 330 19.64 5.02 21.59
N TYR A 331 18.87 4.10 22.18
CA TYR A 331 17.98 3.20 21.44
C TYR A 331 16.97 4.00 20.61
N PHE A 332 16.29 4.96 21.23
CA PHE A 332 15.31 5.82 20.57
C PHE A 332 15.92 6.57 19.39
N ALA A 333 17.03 7.25 19.58
CA ALA A 333 17.71 7.99 18.53
C ALA A 333 18.26 7.07 17.42
N ALA A 334 18.87 5.94 17.79
CA ALA A 334 19.46 5.00 16.84
C ALA A 334 18.40 4.31 15.97
N THR A 335 17.26 3.90 16.56
CA THR A 335 16.20 3.22 15.80
C THR A 335 15.40 4.17 14.91
N LEU A 336 15.34 5.46 15.24
CA LEU A 336 14.77 6.51 14.39
C LEU A 336 15.73 7.00 13.30
N SER A 337 17.06 6.80 13.45
CA SER A 337 18.05 7.44 12.59
C SER A 337 17.82 7.30 11.07
N PRO A 338 17.28 6.18 10.53
CA PRO A 338 17.04 6.07 9.09
C PRO A 338 15.94 7.03 8.57
N VAL A 339 15.03 7.45 9.45
CA VAL A 339 13.85 8.27 9.11
C VAL A 339 13.91 9.69 9.68
N LEU A 340 15.07 10.11 10.20
CA LEU A 340 15.25 11.45 10.76
C LEU A 340 15.65 12.54 9.74
N GLY A 341 15.67 12.24 8.43
CA GLY A 341 16.02 13.21 7.39
C GLY A 341 17.48 13.20 6.93
N PHE A 342 18.32 12.29 7.43
CA PHE A 342 19.67 12.09 6.90
C PHE A 342 19.66 11.41 5.52
N ILE A 343 18.73 10.51 5.29
CA ILE A 343 18.42 9.88 4.00
C ILE A 343 17.12 10.50 3.52
N MET A 344 17.10 11.03 2.29
CA MET A 344 15.88 11.60 1.71
C MET A 344 14.93 10.46 1.30
N LEU A 345 13.73 10.50 1.82
CA LEU A 345 12.63 9.60 1.49
C LEU A 345 11.59 10.36 0.67
N TRP A 346 10.89 9.67 -0.21
CA TRP A 346 9.83 10.28 -1.03
C TRP A 346 8.75 10.96 -0.17
N THR A 347 8.39 10.36 0.96
CA THR A 347 7.41 10.88 1.91
C THR A 347 7.80 12.24 2.52
N PHE A 348 9.09 12.63 2.49
CA PHE A 348 9.55 13.94 2.97
C PHE A 348 9.13 15.11 2.08
N LEU A 349 8.57 14.81 0.92
CA LEU A 349 7.89 15.80 0.11
C LEU A 349 6.68 16.39 0.85
N PHE A 350 5.98 15.56 1.63
CA PHE A 350 4.74 15.91 2.32
C PHE A 350 4.95 16.25 3.79
N SER A 351 5.75 15.47 4.50
CA SER A 351 6.03 15.64 5.92
C SER A 351 7.37 15.01 6.30
N PHE A 352 8.11 15.64 7.22
CA PHE A 352 9.35 15.09 7.76
C PHE A 352 9.12 14.06 8.88
N VAL A 353 7.89 13.90 9.33
CA VAL A 353 7.52 13.02 10.44
C VAL A 353 6.23 12.26 10.14
N ALA A 354 6.12 11.03 10.65
CA ALA A 354 4.92 10.20 10.57
C ALA A 354 4.88 9.29 11.80
N ASP A 355 3.69 8.98 12.32
CA ASP A 355 3.58 8.18 13.55
C ASP A 355 4.15 6.78 13.39
N HIS A 356 3.99 6.17 12.22
CA HIS A 356 4.51 4.83 11.92
C HIS A 356 6.05 4.73 11.92
N TYR A 357 6.79 5.84 11.84
CA TYR A 357 8.26 5.82 11.90
C TYR A 357 8.79 5.43 13.28
N GLN A 358 8.05 5.74 14.34
CA GLN A 358 8.48 5.44 15.70
C GLN A 358 8.00 4.08 16.22
N TYR A 359 7.45 3.19 15.36
CA TYR A 359 6.84 1.93 15.79
C TYR A 359 7.69 1.12 16.77
N LEU A 360 8.94 0.83 16.44
CA LEU A 360 9.87 0.16 17.37
C LEU A 360 10.61 1.12 18.30
N ALA A 361 10.88 2.32 17.83
CA ALA A 361 11.70 3.28 18.56
C ALA A 361 11.08 3.68 19.90
N CYS A 362 9.75 3.77 19.96
CA CYS A 362 9.01 4.11 21.16
C CYS A 362 9.23 3.11 22.33
N LEU A 363 9.66 1.88 22.04
CA LEU A 363 9.85 0.84 23.06
C LEU A 363 10.88 1.25 24.12
N GLY A 364 11.93 1.97 23.75
CA GLY A 364 12.94 2.49 24.71
C GLY A 364 12.35 3.47 25.71
N PRO A 365 11.77 4.60 25.27
CA PRO A 365 11.08 5.56 26.15
C PRO A 365 9.95 4.95 26.96
N LEU A 366 9.11 4.09 26.38
CA LEU A 366 8.01 3.44 27.07
C LEU A 366 8.51 2.46 28.16
N ALA A 367 9.60 1.73 27.90
CA ALA A 367 10.24 0.89 28.90
C ALA A 367 10.84 1.72 30.04
N LEU A 368 11.41 2.88 29.74
CA LEU A 368 11.91 3.81 30.73
C LEU A 368 10.78 4.40 31.60
N ALA A 369 9.67 4.81 30.97
CA ALA A 369 8.48 5.30 31.66
C ALA A 369 7.89 4.23 32.58
N ALA A 370 7.71 3.01 32.09
CA ALA A 370 7.22 1.89 32.89
C ALA A 370 8.12 1.58 34.08
N ALA A 371 9.45 1.59 33.90
CA ALA A 371 10.41 1.38 34.97
C ALA A 371 10.39 2.52 36.01
N GLY A 372 10.15 3.75 35.58
CA GLY A 372 9.95 4.91 36.44
C GLY A 372 8.67 4.79 37.26
N MET A 373 7.56 4.44 36.63
CA MET A 373 6.27 4.20 37.28
C MET A 373 6.35 3.06 38.29
N GLU A 374 6.99 1.94 37.92
CA GLU A 374 7.19 0.81 38.85
C GLU A 374 7.91 1.23 40.12
N ARG A 375 8.98 2.03 40.01
CA ARG A 375 9.73 2.55 41.18
C ARG A 375 8.95 3.61 41.97
N GLY A 376 8.23 4.48 41.29
CA GLY A 376 7.40 5.53 41.88
C GLY A 376 6.23 4.93 42.66
N PHE A 377 5.47 4.07 42.04
CA PHE A 377 4.36 3.37 42.67
C PHE A 377 4.83 2.43 43.80
N GLY A 378 5.99 1.78 43.66
CA GLY A 378 6.55 0.94 44.71
C GLY A 378 6.82 1.72 46.01
N ARG A 379 7.12 3.01 45.92
CA ARG A 379 7.25 3.90 47.11
C ARG A 379 5.88 4.31 47.67
N ALA A 380 4.93 4.63 46.78
CA ALA A 380 3.58 5.05 47.15
C ALA A 380 2.71 3.87 47.66
N ALA A 381 2.90 2.67 47.11
CA ALA A 381 2.16 1.46 47.50
C ALA A 381 2.40 1.04 48.97
N ARG A 382 3.49 1.50 49.58
CA ARG A 382 3.70 1.32 51.03
C ARG A 382 2.61 2.04 51.88
N ARG A 383 1.99 3.10 51.33
CA ARG A 383 0.92 3.88 51.99
C ARG A 383 -0.48 3.48 51.48
N SER A 384 -0.60 3.07 50.18
CA SER A 384 -1.87 2.67 49.58
C SER A 384 -1.62 1.60 48.48
N PRO A 385 -1.88 0.31 48.80
CA PRO A 385 -1.60 -0.80 47.86
C PRO A 385 -2.41 -0.76 46.56
N LEU A 386 -3.57 -0.11 46.56
CA LEU A 386 -4.45 0.02 45.40
C LEU A 386 -4.02 1.13 44.43
N LEU A 387 -3.16 2.05 44.83
CA LEU A 387 -2.77 3.19 43.97
C LEU A 387 -2.08 2.76 42.68
N LYS A 388 -1.21 1.75 42.75
CA LYS A 388 -0.52 1.22 41.59
C LYS A 388 -1.47 0.56 40.58
N PRO A 389 -2.29 -0.45 40.94
CA PRO A 389 -3.19 -1.09 39.97
C PRO A 389 -4.21 -0.10 39.44
N ILE A 390 -4.77 0.81 40.24
CA ILE A 390 -5.72 1.82 39.77
C ILE A 390 -5.04 2.78 38.77
N GLY A 391 -3.88 3.33 39.10
CA GLY A 391 -3.15 4.25 38.24
C GLY A 391 -2.76 3.61 36.90
N CYS A 392 -2.29 2.35 36.91
CA CYS A 392 -2.02 1.61 35.67
C CYS A 392 -3.30 1.34 34.87
N ALA A 393 -4.40 0.94 35.54
CA ALA A 393 -5.67 0.68 34.87
C ALA A 393 -6.22 1.95 34.21
N VAL A 394 -6.25 3.07 34.92
CA VAL A 394 -6.69 4.36 34.33
C VAL A 394 -5.84 4.73 33.13
N LEU A 395 -4.51 4.68 33.24
CA LEU A 395 -3.61 5.02 32.12
C LEU A 395 -3.84 4.11 30.90
N LEU A 396 -3.87 2.79 31.09
CA LEU A 396 -4.02 1.84 29.99
C LEU A 396 -5.42 1.92 29.35
N THR A 397 -6.48 2.15 30.15
CA THR A 397 -7.83 2.35 29.62
C THR A 397 -7.91 3.65 28.82
N THR A 398 -7.29 4.75 29.30
CA THR A 398 -7.24 6.01 28.57
C THR A 398 -6.51 5.84 27.23
N LEU A 399 -5.32 5.22 27.23
CA LEU A 399 -4.58 4.97 25.98
C LEU A 399 -5.35 4.04 25.05
N GLY A 400 -5.98 2.98 25.58
CA GLY A 400 -6.81 2.08 24.77
C GLY A 400 -8.01 2.78 24.16
N ALA A 401 -8.67 3.68 24.88
CA ALA A 401 -9.77 4.49 24.36
C ALA A 401 -9.29 5.45 23.27
N LEU A 402 -8.16 6.14 23.48
CA LEU A 402 -7.56 7.01 22.47
C LEU A 402 -7.16 6.22 21.21
N THR A 403 -6.61 5.02 21.37
CA THR A 403 -6.30 4.11 20.26
C THR A 403 -7.56 3.71 19.50
N TRP A 404 -8.64 3.39 20.22
CA TRP A 404 -9.92 3.03 19.61
C TRP A 404 -10.49 4.20 18.77
N PHE A 405 -10.48 5.41 19.30
CA PHE A 405 -10.90 6.62 18.56
C PHE A 405 -10.00 6.89 17.36
N GLN A 406 -8.68 6.78 17.53
CA GLN A 406 -7.74 7.00 16.43
C GLN A 406 -7.91 5.96 15.31
N CYS A 407 -8.22 4.69 15.60
CA CYS A 407 -8.53 3.68 14.60
C CYS A 407 -9.73 4.05 13.72
N GLY A 408 -10.70 4.80 14.25
CA GLY A 408 -11.86 5.27 13.49
C GLY A 408 -11.49 6.18 12.31
N GLN A 409 -10.35 6.89 12.39
CA GLN A 409 -9.88 7.75 11.30
C GLN A 409 -9.36 6.95 10.09
N TYR A 410 -9.08 5.66 10.26
CA TYR A 410 -8.59 4.74 9.23
C TYR A 410 -9.69 3.84 8.66
N ALA A 411 -10.97 4.20 8.85
CA ALA A 411 -12.09 3.39 8.41
C ALA A 411 -12.20 3.28 6.88
N ASP A 412 -11.99 4.38 6.19
CA ASP A 412 -12.00 4.50 4.73
C ASP A 412 -11.19 5.73 4.29
N ALA A 413 -10.96 5.84 2.99
CA ALA A 413 -10.12 6.92 2.44
C ALA A 413 -10.74 8.32 2.64
N GLU A 414 -12.07 8.49 2.53
CA GLU A 414 -12.72 9.79 2.76
C GLU A 414 -12.56 10.23 4.21
N THR A 415 -12.83 9.33 5.15
CA THR A 415 -12.67 9.58 6.59
C THR A 415 -11.23 9.96 6.94
N LEU A 416 -10.26 9.24 6.36
CA LEU A 416 -8.83 9.50 6.58
C LEU A 416 -8.43 10.91 6.12
N TRP A 417 -8.81 11.29 4.90
CA TRP A 417 -8.41 12.57 4.35
C TRP A 417 -9.12 13.73 5.01
N ARG A 418 -10.42 13.61 5.32
CA ARG A 418 -11.15 14.63 6.09
C ARG A 418 -10.58 14.81 7.50
N ALA A 419 -10.21 13.74 8.19
CA ALA A 419 -9.54 13.81 9.50
C ALA A 419 -8.14 14.45 9.39
N THR A 420 -7.43 14.17 8.31
CA THR A 420 -6.13 14.79 8.02
C THR A 420 -6.27 16.29 7.82
N LEU A 421 -7.23 16.74 7.00
CA LEU A 421 -7.49 18.14 6.75
C LEU A 421 -7.99 18.89 7.99
N ALA A 422 -8.74 18.22 8.87
CA ALA A 422 -9.15 18.81 10.15
C ALA A 422 -7.96 19.12 11.07
N SER A 423 -6.85 18.37 10.95
CA SER A 423 -5.63 18.55 11.74
C SER A 423 -4.53 19.34 11.01
N ASN A 424 -4.52 19.28 9.69
CA ASN A 424 -3.58 19.92 8.78
C ASN A 424 -4.32 20.46 7.55
N PRO A 425 -4.97 21.63 7.66
CA PRO A 425 -5.73 22.23 6.54
C PRO A 425 -4.87 22.58 5.32
N ASP A 426 -3.56 22.76 5.52
CA ASP A 426 -2.62 23.10 4.45
C ASP A 426 -2.01 21.88 3.76
N SER A 427 -2.60 20.69 3.96
CA SER A 427 -2.11 19.45 3.33
C SER A 427 -2.60 19.34 1.88
N TRP A 428 -1.80 19.86 0.95
CA TRP A 428 -2.09 19.73 -0.48
C TRP A 428 -2.20 18.27 -0.96
N LEU A 429 -1.48 17.33 -0.31
CA LEU A 429 -1.66 15.89 -0.52
C LEU A 429 -3.10 15.45 -0.17
N ALA A 430 -3.56 15.81 1.03
CA ALA A 430 -4.87 15.39 1.50
C ALA A 430 -6.02 15.98 0.67
N HIS A 431 -5.88 17.24 0.21
CA HIS A 431 -6.82 17.85 -0.72
C HIS A 431 -6.86 17.10 -2.05
N ASN A 432 -5.69 16.78 -2.65
CA ASN A 432 -5.64 16.00 -3.90
C ASN A 432 -6.31 14.64 -3.74
N ASP A 433 -5.96 13.91 -2.71
CA ASP A 433 -6.42 12.52 -2.54
C ASP A 433 -7.89 12.45 -2.10
N LEU A 434 -8.37 13.44 -1.31
CA LEU A 434 -9.80 13.61 -1.07
C LEU A 434 -10.56 13.89 -2.38
N GLY A 435 -10.01 14.76 -3.24
CA GLY A 435 -10.56 15.03 -4.57
C GLY A 435 -10.71 13.76 -5.39
N MET A 436 -9.71 12.88 -5.42
CA MET A 436 -9.79 11.58 -6.11
C MET A 436 -10.89 10.67 -5.54
N VAL A 437 -11.02 10.61 -4.23
CA VAL A 437 -12.10 9.84 -3.57
C VAL A 437 -13.47 10.38 -3.95
N LEU A 438 -13.62 11.70 -3.98
CA LEU A 438 -14.87 12.37 -4.34
C LEU A 438 -15.24 12.14 -5.82
N VAL A 439 -14.25 12.10 -6.73
CA VAL A 439 -14.47 11.70 -8.15
C VAL A 439 -15.03 10.27 -8.22
N ALA A 440 -14.44 9.32 -7.49
CA ALA A 440 -14.91 7.94 -7.46
C ALA A 440 -16.34 7.80 -6.94
N GLN A 441 -16.80 8.77 -6.13
CA GLN A 441 -18.19 8.85 -5.61
C GLN A 441 -19.12 9.66 -6.52
N GLY A 442 -18.63 10.23 -7.63
CA GLY A 442 -19.41 11.09 -8.53
C GLY A 442 -19.66 12.52 -7.99
N LYS A 443 -18.98 12.92 -6.93
CA LYS A 443 -19.08 14.28 -6.31
C LYS A 443 -18.13 15.26 -7.00
N ASN A 444 -18.27 15.43 -8.32
CA ASN A 444 -17.32 16.15 -9.16
C ASN A 444 -17.09 17.62 -8.77
N LEU A 445 -18.14 18.32 -8.29
CA LEU A 445 -18.01 19.74 -7.88
C LEU A 445 -17.14 19.88 -6.62
N GLU A 446 -17.35 19.00 -5.62
CA GLU A 446 -16.50 18.98 -4.42
C GLU A 446 -15.06 18.61 -4.79
N ALA A 447 -14.88 17.58 -5.64
CA ALA A 447 -13.55 17.17 -6.11
C ALA A 447 -12.78 18.30 -6.81
N THR A 448 -13.46 19.09 -7.67
CA THR A 448 -12.87 20.25 -8.33
C THR A 448 -12.38 21.29 -7.31
N SER A 449 -13.18 21.54 -6.26
CA SER A 449 -12.78 22.46 -5.18
C SER A 449 -11.54 21.96 -4.45
N GLU A 450 -11.49 20.65 -4.13
CA GLU A 450 -10.35 20.05 -3.44
C GLU A 450 -9.07 20.08 -4.28
N PHE A 451 -9.15 19.79 -5.60
CA PHE A 451 -7.98 19.93 -6.49
C PHE A 451 -7.48 21.36 -6.61
N LYS A 452 -8.40 22.34 -6.69
CA LYS A 452 -8.03 23.77 -6.69
C LYS A 452 -7.34 24.16 -5.39
N MET A 453 -7.86 23.73 -4.23
CA MET A 453 -7.19 23.97 -2.94
C MET A 453 -5.79 23.36 -2.90
N ALA A 454 -5.61 22.15 -3.45
CA ALA A 454 -4.29 21.52 -3.54
C ALA A 454 -3.32 22.37 -4.38
N LEU A 455 -3.80 22.95 -5.49
CA LEU A 455 -3.00 23.79 -6.38
C LEU A 455 -2.73 25.19 -5.79
N ASP A 456 -3.67 25.74 -5.04
CA ASP A 456 -3.46 27.02 -4.33
C ASP A 456 -2.36 26.89 -3.26
N LEU A 457 -2.29 25.72 -2.60
CA LEU A 457 -1.27 25.42 -1.59
C LEU A 457 0.08 25.02 -2.20
N ASN A 458 0.07 24.30 -3.30
CA ASN A 458 1.27 23.87 -4.03
C ASN A 458 1.06 23.88 -5.55
N PRO A 459 1.30 25.03 -6.22
CA PRO A 459 1.13 25.17 -7.66
C PRO A 459 2.07 24.28 -8.50
N ASP A 460 3.16 23.78 -7.90
CA ASP A 460 4.16 22.94 -8.56
C ASP A 460 3.89 21.43 -8.35
N TYR A 461 2.68 21.06 -7.95
CA TYR A 461 2.27 19.68 -7.76
C TYR A 461 1.56 19.14 -9.01
N PRO A 462 2.20 18.23 -9.80
CA PRO A 462 1.67 17.84 -11.10
C PRO A 462 0.39 16.99 -11.04
N GLU A 463 0.19 16.20 -9.98
CA GLU A 463 -0.97 15.31 -9.86
C GLU A 463 -2.31 16.04 -9.83
N PRO A 464 -2.53 17.09 -9.02
CA PRO A 464 -3.81 17.81 -9.04
C PRO A 464 -4.08 18.51 -10.38
N HIS A 465 -3.04 18.99 -11.10
CA HIS A 465 -3.21 19.51 -12.46
C HIS A 465 -3.77 18.45 -13.39
N ASN A 466 -3.20 17.23 -13.37
CA ASN A 466 -3.69 16.09 -14.15
C ASN A 466 -5.13 15.70 -13.76
N ASN A 467 -5.41 15.60 -12.46
CA ASN A 467 -6.71 15.17 -11.95
C ASN A 467 -7.81 16.21 -12.24
N LEU A 468 -7.51 17.47 -12.08
CA LEU A 468 -8.41 18.57 -12.46
C LEU A 468 -8.67 18.58 -13.97
N ALA A 469 -7.62 18.36 -14.78
CA ALA A 469 -7.77 18.29 -16.23
C ALA A 469 -8.67 17.14 -16.69
N LEU A 470 -8.58 15.97 -16.04
CA LEU A 470 -9.49 14.85 -16.32
C LEU A 470 -10.95 15.21 -16.04
N LEU A 471 -11.25 15.88 -14.91
CA LEU A 471 -12.60 16.34 -14.60
C LEU A 471 -13.10 17.42 -15.59
N LEU A 472 -12.27 18.40 -15.92
CA LEU A 472 -12.60 19.44 -16.90
C LEU A 472 -12.91 18.84 -18.27
N SER A 473 -12.12 17.84 -18.72
CA SER A 473 -12.35 17.12 -19.96
C SER A 473 -13.69 16.36 -19.96
N GLN A 474 -14.05 15.74 -18.83
CA GLN A 474 -15.35 15.07 -18.66
C GLN A 474 -16.52 16.04 -18.67
N ASN A 475 -16.34 17.25 -18.17
CA ASN A 475 -17.34 18.32 -18.17
C ASN A 475 -17.45 19.03 -19.53
N GLY A 476 -16.57 18.74 -20.49
CA GLY A 476 -16.53 19.40 -21.79
C GLY A 476 -15.72 20.71 -21.81
N GLU A 477 -15.03 21.05 -20.73
CA GLU A 477 -14.16 22.24 -20.61
C GLU A 477 -12.78 21.93 -21.21
N VAL A 478 -12.76 21.53 -22.50
CA VAL A 478 -11.60 20.91 -23.17
C VAL A 478 -10.38 21.83 -23.21
N ALA A 479 -10.58 23.13 -23.48
CA ALA A 479 -9.47 24.08 -23.60
C ALA A 479 -8.72 24.25 -22.26
N GLU A 480 -9.47 24.33 -21.14
CA GLU A 480 -8.88 24.42 -19.81
C GLU A 480 -8.22 23.10 -19.40
N ALA A 481 -8.84 21.96 -19.74
CA ALA A 481 -8.25 20.64 -19.52
C ALA A 481 -6.87 20.51 -20.17
N ILE A 482 -6.74 20.92 -21.45
CA ILE A 482 -5.46 20.92 -22.19
C ILE A 482 -4.43 21.80 -21.49
N ALA A 483 -4.82 22.98 -21.00
CA ALA A 483 -3.91 23.87 -20.29
C ALA A 483 -3.39 23.23 -18.99
N GLN A 484 -4.27 22.55 -18.23
CA GLN A 484 -3.90 21.87 -16.99
C GLN A 484 -3.01 20.64 -17.26
N PHE A 485 -3.31 19.82 -18.28
CA PHE A 485 -2.43 18.71 -18.66
C PHE A 485 -1.03 19.19 -19.08
N ARG A 486 -0.96 20.27 -19.88
CA ARG A 486 0.33 20.86 -20.27
C ARG A 486 1.10 21.36 -19.07
N LYS A 487 0.42 21.95 -18.08
CA LYS A 487 1.06 22.36 -16.82
C LYS A 487 1.59 21.17 -16.03
N ALA A 488 0.82 20.09 -15.93
CA ALA A 488 1.28 18.84 -15.31
C ALA A 488 2.56 18.29 -16.00
N LEU A 489 2.61 18.33 -17.32
CA LEU A 489 3.75 17.84 -18.12
C LEU A 489 4.95 18.82 -18.11
N GLU A 490 4.73 20.13 -17.97
CA GLU A 490 5.81 21.09 -17.71
C GLU A 490 6.52 20.78 -16.39
N LEU A 491 5.75 20.45 -15.36
CA LEU A 491 6.27 20.12 -14.02
C LEU A 491 6.90 18.72 -13.98
N ARG A 492 6.30 17.75 -14.68
CA ARG A 492 6.79 16.37 -14.78
C ARG A 492 6.68 15.85 -16.22
N PRO A 493 7.72 16.03 -17.05
CA PRO A 493 7.71 15.52 -18.43
C PRO A 493 7.56 14.00 -18.53
N SER A 494 7.94 13.24 -17.51
CA SER A 494 7.80 11.77 -17.45
C SER A 494 6.51 11.35 -16.74
N PHE A 495 5.35 11.79 -17.23
CA PHE A 495 4.04 11.51 -16.62
C PHE A 495 3.11 10.84 -17.66
N PRO A 496 3.14 9.48 -17.80
CA PRO A 496 2.40 8.77 -18.83
C PRO A 496 0.89 9.03 -18.79
N GLU A 497 0.29 9.14 -17.60
CA GLU A 497 -1.14 9.40 -17.43
C GLU A 497 -1.52 10.78 -17.96
N ALA A 498 -0.69 11.80 -17.73
CA ALA A 498 -0.94 13.15 -18.22
C ALA A 498 -0.81 13.24 -19.75
N HIS A 499 0.18 12.55 -20.35
CA HIS A 499 0.30 12.42 -21.80
C HIS A 499 -0.93 11.73 -22.40
N ASN A 500 -1.38 10.62 -21.82
CA ASN A 500 -2.59 9.93 -22.28
C ASN A 500 -3.86 10.81 -22.10
N GLY A 501 -3.98 11.52 -20.98
CA GLY A 501 -5.07 12.45 -20.73
C GLY A 501 -5.08 13.64 -21.71
N LEU A 502 -3.91 14.23 -21.99
CA LEU A 502 -3.76 15.30 -22.98
C LEU A 502 -4.15 14.80 -24.36
N GLY A 503 -3.71 13.59 -24.77
CA GLY A 503 -4.11 12.97 -26.02
C GLY A 503 -5.64 12.84 -26.13
N LEU A 504 -6.31 12.41 -25.07
CA LEU A 504 -7.78 12.29 -25.03
C LEU A 504 -8.45 13.67 -25.19
N ALA A 505 -7.98 14.72 -24.50
CA ALA A 505 -8.51 16.07 -24.63
C ALA A 505 -8.26 16.67 -26.03
N LEU A 506 -7.11 16.36 -26.66
CA LEU A 506 -6.80 16.76 -28.03
C LEU A 506 -7.72 16.06 -29.05
N ILE A 507 -8.09 14.79 -28.84
CA ILE A 507 -9.11 14.12 -29.67
C ILE A 507 -10.44 14.84 -29.58
N GLN A 508 -10.87 15.24 -28.39
CA GLN A 508 -12.11 16.01 -28.19
C GLN A 508 -12.08 17.38 -28.91
N GLN A 509 -10.90 17.99 -29.03
CA GLN A 509 -10.67 19.23 -29.76
C GLN A 509 -10.58 19.02 -31.29
N GLY A 510 -10.43 17.78 -31.75
CA GLY A 510 -10.21 17.43 -33.15
C GLY A 510 -8.74 17.45 -33.62
N ALA A 511 -7.80 17.64 -32.71
CA ALA A 511 -6.35 17.69 -32.98
C ALA A 511 -5.75 16.26 -32.97
N VAL A 512 -6.17 15.42 -33.94
CA VAL A 512 -5.82 14.00 -33.99
C VAL A 512 -4.31 13.75 -34.14
N PRO A 513 -3.54 14.46 -34.97
CA PRO A 513 -2.10 14.21 -35.12
C PRO A 513 -1.33 14.49 -33.79
N GLU A 514 -1.68 15.56 -33.10
CA GLU A 514 -1.08 15.92 -31.82
C GLU A 514 -1.42 14.89 -30.75
N ALA A 515 -2.67 14.41 -30.73
CA ALA A 515 -3.09 13.34 -29.80
C ALA A 515 -2.27 12.06 -29.97
N ILE A 516 -2.01 11.65 -31.23
CA ILE A 516 -1.19 10.49 -31.56
C ILE A 516 0.23 10.67 -30.99
N ALA A 517 0.82 11.86 -31.13
CA ALA A 517 2.13 12.14 -30.56
C ALA A 517 2.13 11.99 -29.03
N GLU A 518 1.10 12.48 -28.37
CA GLU A 518 0.99 12.39 -26.91
C GLU A 518 0.76 10.95 -26.45
N TYR A 519 -0.04 10.14 -27.14
CA TYR A 519 -0.18 8.71 -26.84
C TYR A 519 1.13 7.94 -27.04
N ARG A 520 1.90 8.26 -28.08
CA ARG A 520 3.23 7.68 -28.28
C ARG A 520 4.18 8.05 -27.15
N ASN A 521 4.22 9.32 -26.72
CA ASN A 521 4.99 9.75 -25.55
C ASN A 521 4.59 8.97 -24.28
N ALA A 522 3.28 8.75 -24.07
CA ALA A 522 2.81 7.93 -22.95
C ALA A 522 3.33 6.49 -23.01
N LEU A 523 3.36 5.89 -24.20
CA LEU A 523 3.81 4.51 -24.42
C LEU A 523 5.33 4.37 -24.42
N ASP A 524 6.08 5.39 -24.82
CA ASP A 524 7.54 5.41 -24.70
C ASP A 524 7.96 5.43 -23.21
N LEU A 525 7.20 6.12 -22.38
CA LEU A 525 7.41 6.16 -20.92
C LEU A 525 6.92 4.88 -20.24
N ARG A 526 5.79 4.32 -20.69
CA ARG A 526 5.18 3.10 -20.14
C ARG A 526 4.65 2.21 -21.26
N PRO A 527 5.47 1.29 -21.76
CA PRO A 527 5.09 0.38 -22.85
C PRO A 527 3.96 -0.60 -22.53
N ASP A 528 3.69 -0.83 -21.23
CA ASP A 528 2.63 -1.71 -20.71
C ASP A 528 1.39 -0.94 -20.23
N PHE A 529 0.94 0.05 -21.02
CA PHE A 529 -0.22 0.90 -20.71
C PHE A 529 -1.42 0.57 -21.63
N PRO A 530 -2.34 -0.35 -21.23
CA PRO A 530 -3.43 -0.82 -22.10
C PRO A 530 -4.34 0.29 -22.59
N GLU A 531 -4.67 1.28 -21.75
CA GLU A 531 -5.52 2.41 -22.12
C GLU A 531 -4.87 3.28 -23.20
N ALA A 532 -3.59 3.57 -23.08
CA ALA A 532 -2.88 4.37 -24.08
C ALA A 532 -2.78 3.63 -25.42
N HIS A 533 -2.55 2.30 -25.40
CA HIS A 533 -2.61 1.49 -26.63
C HIS A 533 -4.00 1.52 -27.28
N ASN A 534 -5.08 1.38 -26.49
CA ASN A 534 -6.45 1.47 -27.02
C ASN A 534 -6.74 2.86 -27.59
N ASN A 535 -6.34 3.92 -26.90
CA ASN A 535 -6.59 5.30 -27.34
C ASN A 535 -5.77 5.67 -28.59
N LEU A 536 -4.52 5.23 -28.66
CA LEU A 536 -3.69 5.38 -29.87
C LEU A 536 -4.31 4.63 -31.05
N GLY A 537 -4.77 3.40 -30.82
CA GLY A 537 -5.48 2.63 -31.86
C GLY A 537 -6.71 3.36 -32.37
N LEU A 538 -7.50 4.00 -31.51
CA LEU A 538 -8.67 4.79 -31.89
C LEU A 538 -8.29 6.02 -32.73
N ALA A 539 -7.26 6.75 -32.33
CA ALA A 539 -6.76 7.91 -33.06
C ALA A 539 -6.20 7.54 -34.43
N LEU A 540 -5.44 6.45 -34.52
CA LEU A 540 -4.93 5.91 -35.80
C LEU A 540 -6.06 5.45 -36.73
N LEU A 541 -7.11 4.84 -36.16
CA LEU A 541 -8.27 4.43 -36.95
C LEU A 541 -9.01 5.65 -37.54
N GLN A 542 -9.08 6.76 -36.82
CA GLN A 542 -9.64 8.05 -37.32
C GLN A 542 -8.79 8.63 -38.46
N GLN A 543 -7.47 8.37 -38.48
CA GLN A 543 -6.58 8.75 -39.58
C GLN A 543 -6.61 7.76 -40.78
N GLY A 544 -7.35 6.65 -40.66
CA GLY A 544 -7.42 5.62 -41.68
C GLY A 544 -6.31 4.56 -41.60
N GLU A 545 -5.47 4.60 -40.56
CA GLU A 545 -4.34 3.67 -40.38
C GLU A 545 -4.80 2.40 -39.63
N ALA A 546 -5.81 1.73 -40.22
CA ALA A 546 -6.46 0.57 -39.59
C ALA A 546 -5.49 -0.60 -39.28
N GLY A 547 -4.40 -0.76 -40.04
CA GLY A 547 -3.41 -1.81 -39.81
C GLY A 547 -2.64 -1.61 -38.51
N GLU A 548 -2.14 -0.38 -38.27
CA GLU A 548 -1.43 -0.01 -37.01
C GLU A 548 -2.39 0.01 -35.83
N ALA A 549 -3.62 0.52 -36.00
CA ALA A 549 -4.67 0.49 -35.00
C ALA A 549 -4.94 -0.93 -34.45
N ILE A 550 -5.09 -1.91 -35.37
CA ILE A 550 -5.29 -3.33 -35.00
C ILE A 550 -4.12 -3.85 -34.13
N ALA A 551 -2.87 -3.51 -34.51
CA ALA A 551 -1.71 -3.94 -33.72
C ALA A 551 -1.76 -3.39 -32.31
N HIS A 552 -2.11 -2.11 -32.12
CA HIS A 552 -2.24 -1.48 -30.81
C HIS A 552 -3.41 -2.04 -29.99
N TYR A 553 -4.58 -2.31 -30.59
CA TYR A 553 -5.69 -2.97 -29.90
C TYR A 553 -5.32 -4.38 -29.42
N ARG A 554 -4.62 -5.16 -30.27
CA ARG A 554 -4.12 -6.47 -29.86
C ARG A 554 -3.15 -6.36 -28.69
N LYS A 555 -2.23 -5.39 -28.72
CA LYS A 555 -1.31 -5.15 -27.61
C LYS A 555 -2.06 -4.76 -26.33
N ALA A 556 -3.09 -3.92 -26.42
CA ALA A 556 -3.95 -3.58 -25.28
C ALA A 556 -4.62 -4.84 -24.67
N LEU A 557 -5.08 -5.76 -25.53
CA LEU A 557 -5.73 -7.01 -25.14
C LEU A 557 -4.75 -8.06 -24.60
N ASP A 558 -3.51 -8.09 -25.09
CA ASP A 558 -2.44 -8.93 -24.55
C ASP A 558 -2.09 -8.51 -23.11
N LEU A 559 -2.06 -7.19 -22.86
CA LEU A 559 -1.81 -6.61 -21.54
C LEU A 559 -3.03 -6.75 -20.59
N ARG A 560 -4.25 -6.57 -21.15
CA ARG A 560 -5.51 -6.69 -20.40
C ARG A 560 -6.52 -7.50 -21.20
N PRO A 561 -6.56 -8.83 -21.04
CA PRO A 561 -7.48 -9.70 -21.78
C PRO A 561 -8.96 -9.38 -21.57
N ASN A 562 -9.33 -8.86 -20.38
CA ASN A 562 -10.69 -8.48 -20.01
C ASN A 562 -10.92 -6.97 -20.23
N PHE A 563 -10.82 -6.52 -21.50
CA PHE A 563 -11.01 -5.12 -21.90
C PHE A 563 -12.08 -5.03 -23.01
N PRO A 564 -13.39 -4.95 -22.65
CA PRO A 564 -14.49 -4.96 -23.63
C PRO A 564 -14.42 -3.83 -24.66
N GLU A 565 -14.00 -2.63 -24.26
CA GLU A 565 -13.87 -1.47 -25.12
C GLU A 565 -12.82 -1.69 -26.21
N ALA A 566 -11.65 -2.23 -25.84
CA ALA A 566 -10.59 -2.55 -26.81
C ALA A 566 -11.03 -3.67 -27.77
N ARG A 567 -11.81 -4.66 -27.30
CA ARG A 567 -12.38 -5.70 -28.19
C ARG A 567 -13.37 -5.11 -29.18
N ASN A 568 -14.25 -4.21 -28.75
CA ASN A 568 -15.17 -3.50 -29.64
C ASN A 568 -14.39 -2.70 -30.70
N ASN A 569 -13.38 -1.95 -30.28
CA ASN A 569 -12.57 -1.12 -31.17
C ASN A 569 -11.76 -1.98 -32.16
N LEU A 570 -11.23 -3.13 -31.71
CA LEU A 570 -10.60 -4.11 -32.62
C LEU A 570 -11.60 -4.65 -33.63
N GLY A 571 -12.83 -4.98 -33.20
CA GLY A 571 -13.90 -5.40 -34.07
C GLY A 571 -14.24 -4.36 -35.15
N ASN A 572 -14.34 -3.07 -34.73
CA ASN A 572 -14.58 -1.95 -35.66
C ASN A 572 -13.46 -1.83 -36.70
N ALA A 573 -12.20 -1.91 -36.27
CA ALA A 573 -11.05 -1.83 -37.17
C ALA A 573 -10.98 -3.02 -38.17
N LEU A 574 -11.30 -4.23 -37.71
CA LEU A 574 -11.39 -5.43 -38.54
C LEU A 574 -12.54 -5.35 -39.54
N ALA A 575 -13.70 -4.84 -39.14
CA ALA A 575 -14.85 -4.64 -40.00
C ALA A 575 -14.54 -3.61 -41.13
N GLN A 576 -13.84 -2.53 -40.81
CA GLN A 576 -13.37 -1.57 -41.83
C GLN A 576 -12.44 -2.20 -42.87
N GLN A 577 -11.65 -3.22 -42.46
CA GLN A 577 -10.83 -4.00 -43.40
C GLN A 577 -11.61 -5.11 -44.15
N GLY A 578 -12.91 -5.23 -43.97
CA GLY A 578 -13.73 -6.28 -44.54
C GLY A 578 -13.57 -7.66 -43.87
N LYS A 579 -12.83 -7.75 -42.75
CA LYS A 579 -12.59 -8.99 -42.01
C LYS A 579 -13.74 -9.27 -41.04
N PHE A 580 -14.96 -9.40 -41.57
CA PHE A 580 -16.20 -9.46 -40.76
C PHE A 580 -16.23 -10.66 -39.84
N ALA A 581 -15.70 -11.82 -40.23
CA ALA A 581 -15.70 -13.01 -39.36
C ALA A 581 -14.87 -12.79 -38.09
N GLU A 582 -13.68 -12.17 -38.21
CA GLU A 582 -12.84 -11.82 -37.05
C GLU A 582 -13.52 -10.74 -36.21
N ALA A 583 -14.09 -9.71 -36.85
CA ALA A 583 -14.83 -8.65 -36.12
C ALA A 583 -15.96 -9.21 -35.28
N ILE A 584 -16.79 -10.09 -35.85
CA ILE A 584 -17.89 -10.78 -35.15
C ILE A 584 -17.36 -11.55 -33.92
N ALA A 585 -16.23 -12.24 -34.05
CA ALA A 585 -15.63 -12.97 -32.95
C ALA A 585 -15.22 -12.03 -31.79
N GLU A 586 -14.63 -10.87 -32.08
CA GLU A 586 -14.23 -9.91 -31.06
C GLU A 586 -15.44 -9.21 -30.40
N TYR A 587 -16.48 -8.85 -31.17
CA TYR A 587 -17.73 -8.31 -30.59
C TYR A 587 -18.40 -9.31 -29.63
N ARG A 588 -18.45 -10.60 -29.98
CA ARG A 588 -18.99 -11.65 -29.11
C ARG A 588 -18.19 -11.73 -27.79
N LYS A 589 -16.87 -11.77 -27.88
CA LYS A 589 -16.01 -11.75 -26.67
C LYS A 589 -16.24 -10.50 -25.82
N ALA A 590 -16.47 -9.34 -26.44
CA ALA A 590 -16.80 -8.12 -25.71
C ALA A 590 -18.15 -8.25 -24.96
N LEU A 591 -19.16 -8.84 -25.60
CA LEU A 591 -20.47 -9.09 -24.99
C LEU A 591 -20.44 -10.20 -23.94
N ASP A 592 -19.58 -11.21 -24.06
CA ASP A 592 -19.35 -12.23 -23.04
C ASP A 592 -18.78 -11.60 -21.76
N LEU A 593 -17.89 -10.60 -21.88
CA LEU A 593 -17.34 -9.86 -20.76
C LEU A 593 -18.36 -8.88 -20.15
N ARG A 594 -19.12 -8.19 -20.99
CA ARG A 594 -20.15 -7.22 -20.57
C ARG A 594 -21.39 -7.34 -21.46
N PRO A 595 -22.41 -8.11 -21.05
CA PRO A 595 -23.60 -8.40 -21.88
C PRO A 595 -24.45 -7.16 -22.24
N ASN A 596 -24.40 -6.10 -21.44
CA ASN A 596 -25.23 -4.90 -21.62
C ASN A 596 -24.45 -3.75 -22.29
N LEU A 597 -23.95 -3.98 -23.52
CA LEU A 597 -23.32 -2.98 -24.37
C LEU A 597 -24.13 -2.80 -25.68
N PRO A 598 -25.07 -1.85 -25.75
CA PRO A 598 -25.94 -1.65 -26.91
C PRO A 598 -25.16 -1.35 -28.20
N GLU A 599 -24.09 -0.55 -28.08
CA GLU A 599 -23.22 -0.21 -29.21
C GLU A 599 -22.55 -1.46 -29.81
N VAL A 600 -21.99 -2.34 -28.98
CA VAL A 600 -21.35 -3.58 -29.44
C VAL A 600 -22.35 -4.52 -30.09
N ARG A 601 -23.59 -4.60 -29.58
CA ARG A 601 -24.67 -5.39 -30.22
C ARG A 601 -25.03 -4.83 -31.58
N ASN A 602 -25.10 -3.50 -31.71
CA ASN A 602 -25.35 -2.85 -32.98
C ASN A 602 -24.21 -3.15 -34.01
N ASN A 603 -22.95 -3.00 -33.57
CA ASN A 603 -21.79 -3.26 -34.37
C ASN A 603 -21.73 -4.74 -34.83
N LEU A 604 -22.04 -5.68 -33.91
CA LEU A 604 -22.18 -7.10 -34.21
C LEU A 604 -23.25 -7.35 -35.26
N GLY A 605 -24.45 -6.74 -35.13
CA GLY A 605 -25.54 -6.85 -36.07
C GLY A 605 -25.14 -6.35 -37.47
N LEU A 606 -24.51 -5.18 -37.55
CA LEU A 606 -24.01 -4.61 -38.80
C LEU A 606 -22.97 -5.52 -39.48
N ALA A 607 -22.01 -6.05 -38.71
CA ALA A 607 -20.99 -6.95 -39.22
C ALA A 607 -21.57 -8.27 -39.76
N LEU A 608 -22.57 -8.81 -39.08
CA LEU A 608 -23.33 -10.00 -39.51
C LEU A 608 -24.05 -9.73 -40.84
N VAL A 609 -24.70 -8.59 -40.98
CA VAL A 609 -25.38 -8.19 -42.23
C VAL A 609 -24.36 -8.06 -43.37
N GLN A 610 -23.28 -7.34 -43.19
CA GLN A 610 -22.26 -7.13 -44.21
C GLN A 610 -21.62 -8.46 -44.65
N MET A 611 -21.32 -9.35 -43.72
CA MET A 611 -20.80 -10.69 -44.03
C MET A 611 -21.81 -11.52 -44.83
N ALA A 612 -23.10 -11.47 -44.46
CA ALA A 612 -24.15 -12.21 -45.14
C ALA A 612 -24.47 -11.60 -46.50
N GLU A 613 -24.44 -10.27 -46.66
CA GLU A 613 -24.56 -9.59 -47.97
C GLU A 613 -23.41 -9.97 -48.92
N GLN A 614 -22.18 -10.00 -48.43
CA GLN A 614 -21.01 -10.43 -49.20
C GLN A 614 -21.16 -11.89 -49.65
N ALA A 615 -21.58 -12.79 -48.76
CA ALA A 615 -21.83 -14.20 -49.10
C ALA A 615 -22.96 -14.36 -50.13
N ASN A 616 -24.03 -13.58 -49.98
CA ASN A 616 -25.15 -13.59 -50.94
C ASN A 616 -24.72 -13.08 -52.34
N HIS A 617 -23.91 -12.01 -52.37
CA HIS A 617 -23.33 -11.48 -53.63
C HIS A 617 -22.45 -12.53 -54.34
N LEU A 618 -21.55 -13.18 -53.59
CA LEU A 618 -20.64 -14.22 -54.09
C LEU A 618 -21.41 -15.45 -54.65
N THR A 619 -22.61 -15.72 -54.15
CA THR A 619 -23.47 -16.82 -54.60
C THR A 619 -24.45 -16.42 -55.72
N GLY A 620 -24.28 -15.22 -56.27
CA GLY A 620 -25.12 -14.72 -57.38
C GLY A 620 -26.52 -14.28 -56.97
N GLY A 621 -26.78 -14.07 -55.65
CA GLY A 621 -28.02 -13.50 -55.13
C GLY A 621 -29.25 -14.44 -55.10
N GLY A 622 -29.09 -15.68 -55.60
CA GLY A 622 -30.20 -16.65 -55.72
C GLY A 622 -30.07 -17.88 -54.82
N ASN A 623 -29.11 -17.92 -53.93
CA ASN A 623 -28.88 -19.04 -53.04
C ASN A 623 -29.83 -18.94 -51.83
N ALA A 624 -30.73 -19.91 -51.65
CA ALA A 624 -31.70 -19.92 -50.56
C ALA A 624 -31.07 -19.88 -49.18
N GLN A 625 -29.94 -20.57 -48.96
CA GLN A 625 -29.26 -20.60 -47.69
C GLN A 625 -28.53 -19.25 -47.40
N ALA A 626 -27.91 -18.63 -48.41
CA ALA A 626 -27.30 -17.31 -48.25
C ALA A 626 -28.34 -16.24 -47.92
N LEU A 627 -29.49 -16.26 -48.59
CA LEU A 627 -30.62 -15.37 -48.26
C LEU A 627 -31.21 -15.63 -46.89
N SER A 628 -31.28 -16.91 -46.42
CA SER A 628 -31.69 -17.27 -45.06
C SER A 628 -30.73 -16.67 -44.02
N ASN A 629 -29.45 -16.81 -44.21
CA ASN A 629 -28.43 -16.26 -43.32
C ASN A 629 -28.48 -14.72 -43.28
N LEU A 630 -28.74 -14.08 -44.46
CA LEU A 630 -28.89 -12.63 -44.54
C LEU A 630 -30.18 -12.16 -43.80
N ALA A 631 -31.25 -12.89 -43.90
CA ALA A 631 -32.49 -12.60 -43.16
C ALA A 631 -32.28 -12.70 -41.64
N ALA A 632 -31.56 -13.73 -41.20
CA ALA A 632 -31.21 -13.88 -39.78
C ALA A 632 -30.27 -12.74 -39.29
N ALA A 633 -29.32 -12.33 -40.11
CA ALA A 633 -28.43 -11.20 -39.83
C ALA A 633 -29.21 -9.87 -39.68
N TYR A 634 -30.17 -9.60 -40.57
CA TYR A 634 -31.03 -8.43 -40.43
C TYR A 634 -31.87 -8.48 -39.14
N ALA A 635 -32.37 -9.64 -38.76
CA ALA A 635 -33.16 -9.79 -37.53
C ALA A 635 -32.29 -9.55 -36.25
N GLU A 636 -31.06 -10.07 -36.21
CA GLU A 636 -30.11 -9.82 -35.13
C GLU A 636 -29.68 -8.33 -35.08
N ALA A 637 -29.67 -7.63 -36.20
CA ALA A 637 -29.48 -6.18 -36.28
C ALA A 637 -30.74 -5.35 -35.92
N GLY A 638 -31.84 -6.00 -35.54
CA GLY A 638 -33.13 -5.33 -35.22
C GLY A 638 -33.93 -4.85 -36.45
N ARG A 639 -33.46 -5.15 -37.67
CA ARG A 639 -34.06 -4.74 -38.98
C ARG A 639 -35.11 -5.76 -39.41
N TYR A 640 -36.16 -5.95 -38.61
CA TYR A 640 -37.14 -7.04 -38.77
C TYR A 640 -37.92 -6.96 -40.08
N GLY A 641 -38.22 -5.75 -40.61
CA GLY A 641 -38.91 -5.59 -41.89
C GLY A 641 -38.08 -6.16 -43.04
N GLU A 642 -36.80 -5.86 -43.10
CA GLU A 642 -35.89 -6.37 -44.13
C GLU A 642 -35.61 -7.86 -43.92
N ALA A 643 -35.51 -8.31 -42.66
CA ALA A 643 -35.44 -9.73 -42.33
C ALA A 643 -36.59 -10.53 -42.91
N ALA A 644 -37.82 -10.06 -42.70
CA ALA A 644 -39.02 -10.72 -43.20
C ALA A 644 -39.10 -10.74 -44.71
N VAL A 645 -38.79 -9.62 -45.37
CA VAL A 645 -38.75 -9.54 -46.86
C VAL A 645 -37.70 -10.50 -47.43
N THR A 646 -36.49 -10.53 -46.85
CA THR A 646 -35.39 -11.39 -47.30
C THR A 646 -35.69 -12.87 -47.04
N ALA A 647 -36.30 -13.19 -45.90
CA ALA A 647 -36.75 -14.55 -45.56
C ALA A 647 -37.81 -15.08 -46.52
N ARG A 648 -38.75 -14.22 -46.97
CA ARG A 648 -39.75 -14.60 -48.00
C ARG A 648 -39.09 -14.88 -49.35
N LYS A 649 -38.06 -14.11 -49.74
CA LYS A 649 -37.24 -14.41 -50.96
C LYS A 649 -36.49 -15.73 -50.80
N ALA A 650 -35.91 -15.99 -49.65
CA ALA A 650 -35.20 -17.24 -49.35
C ALA A 650 -36.16 -18.43 -49.41
N LEU A 651 -37.41 -18.28 -48.89
CA LEU A 651 -38.44 -19.30 -48.91
C LEU A 651 -38.80 -19.69 -50.35
N ALA A 652 -39.10 -18.71 -51.19
CA ALA A 652 -39.42 -18.97 -52.62
C ALA A 652 -38.28 -19.74 -53.33
N GLN A 653 -37.03 -19.43 -53.04
CA GLN A 653 -35.86 -20.15 -53.60
C GLN A 653 -35.72 -21.56 -52.99
N ALA A 654 -35.97 -21.74 -51.71
CA ALA A 654 -35.94 -23.07 -51.05
C ALA A 654 -37.05 -24.01 -51.61
N GLU A 655 -38.22 -23.49 -51.85
CA GLU A 655 -39.33 -24.22 -52.46
C GLU A 655 -39.00 -24.61 -53.92
N ALA A 656 -38.44 -23.68 -54.72
CA ALA A 656 -37.99 -23.96 -56.07
C ALA A 656 -36.90 -25.05 -56.11
N GLN A 657 -36.03 -25.08 -55.12
CA GLN A 657 -34.94 -26.08 -54.93
C GLN A 657 -35.43 -27.37 -54.25
N LYS A 658 -36.73 -27.49 -53.94
CA LYS A 658 -37.33 -28.61 -53.21
C LYS A 658 -36.65 -28.90 -51.85
N ASN A 659 -36.12 -27.88 -51.18
CA ASN A 659 -35.53 -27.99 -49.87
C ASN A 659 -36.57 -27.72 -48.77
N SER A 660 -37.34 -28.77 -48.44
CA SER A 660 -38.45 -28.65 -47.49
C SER A 660 -38.02 -28.29 -46.08
N ALA A 661 -36.85 -28.79 -45.60
CA ALA A 661 -36.34 -28.50 -44.28
C ALA A 661 -35.98 -27.00 -44.08
N LEU A 662 -35.38 -26.38 -45.11
CA LEU A 662 -35.08 -24.96 -45.10
C LEU A 662 -36.35 -24.12 -45.21
N ALA A 663 -37.34 -24.58 -46.04
CA ALA A 663 -38.63 -23.90 -46.19
C ALA A 663 -39.39 -23.83 -44.86
N ASP A 664 -39.51 -24.95 -44.13
CA ASP A 664 -40.16 -25.00 -42.81
C ASP A 664 -39.47 -24.06 -41.78
N THR A 665 -38.14 -24.02 -41.80
CA THR A 665 -37.35 -23.13 -40.93
C THR A 665 -37.65 -21.66 -41.26
N LEU A 666 -37.68 -21.31 -42.56
CA LEU A 666 -37.96 -19.95 -43.01
C LEU A 666 -39.38 -19.49 -42.73
N GLN A 667 -40.39 -20.38 -42.82
CA GLN A 667 -41.76 -20.05 -42.44
C GLN A 667 -41.87 -19.70 -40.93
N LYS A 668 -41.16 -20.42 -40.09
CA LYS A 668 -41.10 -20.08 -38.64
C LYS A 668 -40.40 -18.75 -38.42
N ALA A 669 -39.27 -18.52 -39.10
CA ALA A 669 -38.49 -17.29 -39.02
C ALA A 669 -39.33 -16.07 -39.46
N ILE A 670 -40.06 -16.15 -40.55
CA ILE A 670 -40.93 -15.06 -41.07
C ILE A 670 -41.96 -14.65 -40.02
N ARG A 671 -42.65 -15.62 -39.35
CA ARG A 671 -43.62 -15.32 -38.30
C ARG A 671 -42.96 -14.55 -37.12
N LEU A 672 -41.78 -14.91 -36.72
CA LEU A 672 -41.05 -14.23 -35.66
C LEU A 672 -40.61 -12.82 -36.11
N TYR A 673 -40.11 -12.67 -37.32
CA TYR A 673 -39.66 -11.37 -37.84
C TYR A 673 -40.84 -10.40 -38.04
N ASP A 674 -42.00 -10.90 -38.52
CA ASP A 674 -43.22 -10.10 -38.60
C ASP A 674 -43.74 -9.66 -37.21
N ALA A 675 -43.41 -10.42 -36.14
CA ALA A 675 -43.70 -10.08 -34.76
C ALA A 675 -42.58 -9.22 -34.10
N GLY A 676 -41.54 -8.82 -34.83
CA GLY A 676 -40.42 -8.04 -34.31
C GLY A 676 -39.51 -8.83 -33.36
N LEU A 677 -39.39 -10.13 -33.55
CA LEU A 677 -38.60 -11.02 -32.71
C LEU A 677 -37.50 -11.72 -33.53
N PRO A 678 -36.27 -11.85 -33.03
CA PRO A 678 -35.23 -12.64 -33.72
C PRO A 678 -35.52 -14.14 -33.51
N MET A 679 -35.11 -14.94 -34.51
CA MET A 679 -35.12 -16.39 -34.40
C MET A 679 -33.89 -16.85 -33.61
N ARG A 680 -34.08 -17.25 -32.34
CA ARG A 680 -33.01 -17.84 -31.54
C ARG A 680 -33.20 -19.35 -31.45
N GLU A 681 -32.19 -20.10 -31.77
CA GLU A 681 -32.18 -21.53 -31.47
C GLU A 681 -32.24 -21.69 -29.94
N THR A 682 -33.27 -22.36 -29.46
CA THR A 682 -33.30 -22.83 -28.07
C THR A 682 -32.21 -23.85 -27.89
N LYS A 683 -31.18 -23.49 -27.11
CA LYS A 683 -30.13 -24.41 -26.65
C LYS A 683 -30.70 -25.50 -25.79
#